data_66953cc25436788a85bcf9ef6f6207dc
#
_entry.id   66953cc25436788a85bcf9ef6f6207dc
#
_cell.length_a   1.000
_cell.length_b   1.000
_cell.length_c   1.000
_cell.angle_alpha   90.00
_cell.angle_beta   90.00
_cell.angle_gamma   90.00
#
_symmetry.space_group_name_H-M   'P 1'
#
loop_
_entity.id
_entity.type
_entity.pdbx_description
1 polymer ?
#
loop_
_entity_poly.entity_id
_entity_poly.type
_entity_poly.pdbx_seq_one_letter_code
_entity_poly.pdbx_strand_id
1 'polypeptide(L)'
;MHSKAHFSIHGRSMLYVLIILLVTASILLAVYAIRTSKQKKHQERLEIIERRIPDVAPAFKEISSFYSYSHYITESERIRLDEKYANLLSEVDKVIGSEELERHPEKGLIERFHKALSNSKGFKKVNNEAFVKKQLKDYTPYFDTVLPHPLDAQQREAVVSLEDNVLVISSAGSGKTMTTFGKVRYLIDVQKVDPSKILLITFTRKAAESLSERLGEKNLKCRTFHKLALEIIGEATGEKPTIVPTDFSVQVYHKLFDENPSFHRAIADYIVRSRYKMKDQFEYSSMEAYMLDRKKYGVQAYYKDMDGRAVFCKSDEESQICDFLGSRGVQFRYEEKYEFPTTDSEFRQYCPDFSIYYKDSEGVQHRVYLEHFAVNEHGRCPKWFAPEEETKYQEGIRWKRDLHRDKGTVLLETSSAGFHRGDVFTDLAAKLNALGITFTEAGSDKMSRELVRQEENILGMLTAFNFLLKSKGATMSSVAAQAAFSKDRITLNEIVAPFVDGYRKMEQERGEIDFTDAILRATQLCENGHRPDYDYILVDEFQDISLDRYRFLQSLRRKAPLTKLFCVGDDWQSIYRFAGSDMALFKSFEMYFGYTKKCLMETTYRFGEPAIEASSKFILENPEQAPKKVRPFRPDAETRLDFISTDRGNDVAETVKWILGSVPADKEVILLGRYSFDVKVLQGSSMTVHNIKDRAYVTFEGRRMPFMTVHQSKGLEADYVILLNCNCGTLGFPSNIADSPILEYVLSEPDKFEYSEERRIFYVGITRAKKHTWVLYDMNNPSPFVMEFVQTQDQREEEETIPESERCPKCHCGRRIEIKKGIAVNGNPYSVYACSNRKYGCDYQETVFVNLNAKRQQPRRKIGF
;
A
#
# COMPACT_ATOMS: atom_id res chain seq x y z
N MET A 1 -21.17 -19.16 -97.99
CA MET A 1 -20.88 -18.50 -96.69
C MET A 1 -22.03 -17.65 -96.25
N HIS A 2 -23.29 -18.16 -96.22
CA HIS A 2 -24.47 -17.38 -95.73
C HIS A 2 -25.38 -18.12 -94.76
N SER A 3 -24.91 -19.18 -94.07
CA SER A 3 -25.77 -20.00 -93.18
C SER A 3 -25.39 -20.06 -91.72
N LYS A 4 -24.32 -19.36 -91.32
CA LYS A 4 -23.86 -19.36 -89.89
C LYS A 4 -24.18 -18.11 -89.07
N ALA A 5 -24.70 -17.05 -89.69
CA ALA A 5 -24.99 -15.77 -88.97
C ALA A 5 -26.40 -15.71 -88.35
N HIS A 6 -27.32 -16.48 -88.89
CA HIS A 6 -28.72 -16.44 -88.35
C HIS A 6 -28.95 -17.27 -87.08
N PHE A 7 -28.15 -18.29 -86.79
CA PHE A 7 -28.30 -19.12 -85.58
C PHE A 7 -27.71 -18.42 -84.28
N SER A 8 -26.78 -17.49 -84.43
CA SER A 8 -26.15 -16.76 -83.31
C SER A 8 -27.06 -15.67 -82.73
N ILE A 9 -27.94 -15.05 -83.48
CA ILE A 9 -28.74 -13.93 -83.01
C ILE A 9 -29.98 -14.48 -82.24
N HIS A 10 -30.59 -15.57 -82.65
CA HIS A 10 -31.71 -16.20 -81.95
C HIS A 10 -31.30 -16.85 -80.61
N GLY A 11 -30.08 -17.41 -80.51
CA GLY A 11 -29.54 -17.99 -79.26
C GLY A 11 -29.28 -16.96 -78.21
N ARG A 12 -28.74 -15.77 -78.56
CA ARG A 12 -28.52 -14.64 -77.62
C ARG A 12 -29.85 -14.02 -77.15
N SER A 13 -30.83 -13.87 -78.03
CA SER A 13 -32.14 -13.35 -77.64
C SER A 13 -32.86 -14.34 -76.70
N MET A 14 -32.78 -15.65 -76.92
CA MET A 14 -33.38 -16.66 -76.04
C MET A 14 -32.66 -16.68 -74.68
N LEU A 15 -31.32 -16.49 -74.60
CA LEU A 15 -30.57 -16.38 -73.36
C LEU A 15 -30.95 -15.14 -72.55
N TYR A 16 -31.13 -13.98 -73.18
CA TYR A 16 -31.62 -12.77 -72.55
C TYR A 16 -33.02 -12.92 -71.94
N VAL A 17 -33.94 -13.55 -72.70
CA VAL A 17 -35.29 -13.87 -72.23
C VAL A 17 -35.24 -14.82 -71.02
N LEU A 18 -34.37 -15.83 -71.03
CA LEU A 18 -34.19 -16.77 -69.91
C LEU A 18 -33.61 -16.08 -68.66
N ILE A 19 -32.63 -15.17 -68.86
CA ILE A 19 -32.06 -14.39 -67.76
C ILE A 19 -33.14 -13.45 -67.16
N ILE A 20 -33.94 -12.81 -67.97
CA ILE A 20 -35.03 -11.94 -67.53
C ILE A 20 -36.08 -12.76 -66.75
N LEU A 21 -36.42 -13.93 -67.21
CA LEU A 21 -37.37 -14.84 -66.53
C LEU A 21 -36.82 -15.36 -65.20
N LEU A 22 -35.49 -15.66 -65.10
CA LEU A 22 -34.84 -16.06 -63.86
C LEU A 22 -34.77 -14.92 -62.88
N VAL A 23 -34.41 -13.72 -63.33
CA VAL A 23 -34.37 -12.50 -62.43
C VAL A 23 -35.79 -12.16 -61.95
N THR A 24 -36.81 -12.17 -62.81
CA THR A 24 -38.21 -11.94 -62.40
C THR A 24 -38.73 -13.03 -61.44
N ALA A 25 -38.39 -14.29 -61.65
CA ALA A 25 -38.74 -15.38 -60.71
C ALA A 25 -38.00 -15.23 -59.37
N SER A 26 -36.74 -14.82 -59.38
CA SER A 26 -36.03 -14.55 -58.18
C SER A 26 -36.61 -13.36 -57.39
N ILE A 27 -37.00 -12.29 -58.07
CA ILE A 27 -37.69 -11.15 -57.45
C ILE A 27 -39.03 -11.54 -56.85
N LEU A 28 -39.84 -12.34 -57.61
CA LEU A 28 -41.13 -12.83 -57.10
C LEU A 28 -40.96 -13.77 -55.92
N LEU A 29 -39.96 -14.66 -55.90
CA LEU A 29 -39.61 -15.49 -54.77
C LEU A 29 -39.16 -14.66 -53.53
N ALA A 30 -38.36 -13.64 -53.79
CA ALA A 30 -37.95 -12.72 -52.72
C ALA A 30 -39.16 -11.92 -52.15
N VAL A 31 -40.03 -11.42 -53.00
CA VAL A 31 -41.26 -10.74 -52.58
C VAL A 31 -42.21 -11.69 -51.83
N TYR A 32 -42.34 -12.93 -52.29
CA TYR A 32 -43.10 -13.95 -51.59
C TYR A 32 -42.52 -14.31 -50.24
N ALA A 33 -41.19 -14.51 -50.15
CA ALA A 33 -40.51 -14.78 -48.91
C ALA A 33 -40.64 -13.59 -47.90
N ILE A 34 -40.53 -12.34 -48.39
CA ILE A 34 -40.76 -11.15 -47.58
C ILE A 34 -42.22 -11.07 -47.09
N ARG A 35 -43.22 -11.38 -47.96
CA ARG A 35 -44.63 -11.39 -47.57
C ARG A 35 -44.93 -12.49 -46.52
N THR A 36 -44.48 -13.70 -46.74
CA THR A 36 -44.65 -14.80 -45.76
C THR A 36 -43.98 -14.52 -44.46
N SER A 37 -42.76 -13.95 -44.48
CA SER A 37 -42.04 -13.51 -43.28
C SER A 37 -42.81 -12.41 -42.52
N LYS A 38 -43.37 -11.42 -43.23
CA LYS A 38 -44.24 -10.38 -42.64
C LYS A 38 -45.52 -10.94 -42.03
N GLN A 39 -46.20 -11.86 -42.73
CA GLN A 39 -47.42 -12.50 -42.22
C GLN A 39 -47.11 -13.35 -40.97
N LYS A 40 -46.00 -14.10 -40.97
CA LYS A 40 -45.56 -14.88 -39.79
C LYS A 40 -45.30 -13.98 -38.60
N LYS A 41 -44.57 -12.87 -38.80
CA LYS A 41 -44.30 -11.89 -37.71
C LYS A 41 -45.58 -11.21 -37.22
N HIS A 42 -46.52 -10.92 -38.11
CA HIS A 42 -47.83 -10.36 -37.76
C HIS A 42 -48.62 -11.34 -36.87
N GLN A 43 -48.71 -12.60 -37.26
CA GLN A 43 -49.39 -13.66 -36.51
C GLN A 43 -48.71 -13.88 -35.14
N GLU A 44 -47.40 -13.96 -35.11
CA GLU A 44 -46.62 -14.10 -33.86
C GLU A 44 -46.90 -12.94 -32.88
N ARG A 45 -46.96 -11.70 -33.38
CA ARG A 45 -47.29 -10.53 -32.56
C ARG A 45 -48.70 -10.56 -32.00
N LEU A 46 -49.69 -10.93 -32.81
CA LEU A 46 -51.05 -11.08 -32.33
C LEU A 46 -51.16 -12.16 -31.24
N GLU A 47 -50.48 -13.32 -31.44
CA GLU A 47 -50.46 -14.38 -30.44
C GLU A 47 -49.78 -13.94 -29.11
N ILE A 48 -48.72 -13.12 -29.19
CA ILE A 48 -48.09 -12.56 -28.01
C ILE A 48 -49.04 -11.62 -27.29
N ILE A 49 -49.69 -10.73 -28.03
CA ILE A 49 -50.65 -9.76 -27.48
C ILE A 49 -51.78 -10.50 -26.76
N GLU A 50 -52.47 -11.42 -27.43
CA GLU A 50 -53.61 -12.15 -26.85
C GLU A 50 -53.22 -13.00 -25.64
N ARG A 51 -52.03 -13.67 -25.67
CA ARG A 51 -51.57 -14.56 -24.59
C ARG A 51 -51.05 -13.81 -23.39
N ARG A 52 -50.35 -12.64 -23.59
CA ARG A 52 -49.57 -11.97 -22.54
C ARG A 52 -50.22 -10.73 -21.94
N ILE A 53 -51.19 -10.12 -22.61
CA ILE A 53 -51.90 -8.98 -22.02
C ILE A 53 -52.52 -9.28 -20.65
N PRO A 54 -53.13 -10.45 -20.41
CA PRO A 54 -53.66 -10.78 -19.09
C PRO A 54 -52.63 -10.78 -17.98
N ASP A 55 -51.32 -11.06 -18.30
CA ASP A 55 -50.23 -11.06 -17.36
C ASP A 55 -49.70 -9.64 -17.09
N VAL A 56 -49.83 -8.72 -18.09
CA VAL A 56 -49.26 -7.35 -17.99
C VAL A 56 -50.03 -6.51 -16.96
N ALA A 57 -51.33 -6.63 -16.85
CA ALA A 57 -52.13 -5.82 -15.93
C ALA A 57 -51.79 -6.08 -14.45
N PRO A 58 -51.73 -7.33 -13.94
CA PRO A 58 -51.32 -7.61 -12.57
C PRO A 58 -49.83 -7.25 -12.35
N ALA A 59 -48.93 -7.52 -13.34
CA ALA A 59 -47.53 -7.14 -13.26
C ALA A 59 -47.37 -5.62 -13.14
N PHE A 60 -48.06 -4.83 -13.95
CA PHE A 60 -47.95 -3.37 -13.88
C PHE A 60 -48.53 -2.81 -12.58
N LYS A 61 -49.56 -3.44 -12.02
CA LYS A 61 -50.11 -3.07 -10.70
C LYS A 61 -49.04 -3.27 -9.60
N GLU A 62 -48.36 -4.40 -9.61
CA GLU A 62 -47.25 -4.68 -8.68
C GLU A 62 -46.10 -3.69 -8.87
N ILE A 63 -45.65 -3.45 -10.13
CA ILE A 63 -44.58 -2.50 -10.46
C ILE A 63 -44.97 -1.07 -10.02
N SER A 64 -46.21 -0.66 -10.24
CA SER A 64 -46.72 0.66 -9.83
C SER A 64 -46.75 0.81 -8.31
N SER A 65 -47.12 -0.25 -7.58
CA SER A 65 -47.07 -0.29 -6.13
C SER A 65 -45.62 -0.26 -5.62
N PHE A 66 -44.71 -0.94 -6.29
CA PHE A 66 -43.30 -0.94 -5.98
C PHE A 66 -42.66 0.45 -6.12
N TYR A 67 -42.97 1.23 -7.16
CA TYR A 67 -42.53 2.60 -7.38
C TYR A 67 -43.47 3.66 -6.79
N SER A 68 -44.08 3.41 -5.62
CA SER A 68 -45.11 4.28 -5.01
C SER A 68 -44.56 5.37 -4.09
N TYR A 69 -43.23 5.57 -4.02
CA TYR A 69 -42.57 6.52 -3.11
C TYR A 69 -42.76 6.21 -1.61
N SER A 70 -43.34 5.08 -1.26
CA SER A 70 -43.67 4.69 0.12
C SER A 70 -42.45 4.11 0.87
N HIS A 71 -41.51 3.55 0.15
CA HIS A 71 -40.30 2.93 0.71
C HIS A 71 -39.06 3.23 -0.16
N TYR A 72 -37.88 3.05 0.42
CA TYR A 72 -36.61 3.16 -0.29
C TYR A 72 -36.37 1.85 -1.05
N ILE A 73 -36.15 1.93 -2.35
CA ILE A 73 -35.91 0.77 -3.21
C ILE A 73 -34.40 0.54 -3.32
N THR A 74 -33.94 -0.63 -2.89
CA THR A 74 -32.53 -1.02 -3.03
C THR A 74 -32.22 -1.58 -4.43
N GLU A 75 -30.94 -1.68 -4.78
CA GLU A 75 -30.54 -2.24 -6.06
C GLU A 75 -30.89 -3.73 -6.16
N SER A 76 -30.73 -4.48 -5.09
CA SER A 76 -31.10 -5.90 -5.07
C SER A 76 -32.61 -6.12 -5.21
N GLU A 77 -33.45 -5.21 -4.69
CA GLU A 77 -34.88 -5.26 -4.86
C GLU A 77 -35.27 -4.94 -6.30
N ARG A 78 -34.68 -3.91 -6.89
CA ARG A 78 -34.88 -3.57 -8.31
C ARG A 78 -34.51 -4.72 -9.23
N ILE A 79 -33.31 -5.33 -9.03
CA ILE A 79 -32.85 -6.46 -9.85
C ILE A 79 -33.84 -7.64 -9.74
N ARG A 80 -34.26 -7.98 -8.53
CA ARG A 80 -35.29 -9.05 -8.34
C ARG A 80 -36.61 -8.79 -9.08
N LEU A 81 -37.04 -7.53 -9.09
CA LEU A 81 -38.25 -7.15 -9.85
C LEU A 81 -38.00 -7.29 -11.35
N ASP A 82 -36.85 -6.81 -11.85
CA ASP A 82 -36.50 -6.91 -13.28
C ASP A 82 -36.38 -8.40 -13.70
N GLU A 83 -35.71 -9.24 -12.91
CA GLU A 83 -35.60 -10.68 -13.16
C GLU A 83 -36.94 -11.39 -13.15
N LYS A 84 -37.82 -11.05 -12.20
CA LYS A 84 -39.19 -11.61 -12.13
C LYS A 84 -39.96 -11.41 -13.41
N TYR A 85 -39.82 -10.24 -14.03
CA TYR A 85 -40.59 -9.88 -15.22
C TYR A 85 -39.77 -9.90 -16.53
N ALA A 86 -38.53 -10.38 -16.51
CA ALA A 86 -37.64 -10.40 -17.67
C ALA A 86 -38.22 -11.12 -18.88
N ASN A 87 -38.85 -12.29 -18.66
CA ASN A 87 -39.49 -13.05 -19.73
C ASN A 87 -40.69 -12.31 -20.34
N LEU A 88 -41.53 -11.70 -19.48
CA LEU A 88 -42.69 -10.92 -19.93
C LEU A 88 -42.25 -9.68 -20.70
N LEU A 89 -41.22 -8.97 -20.21
CA LEU A 89 -40.62 -7.83 -20.89
C LEU A 89 -40.06 -8.21 -22.26
N SER A 90 -39.32 -9.32 -22.36
CA SER A 90 -38.73 -9.80 -23.62
C SER A 90 -39.82 -10.14 -24.68
N GLU A 91 -41.00 -10.60 -24.27
CA GLU A 91 -42.12 -10.83 -25.19
C GLU A 91 -42.81 -9.52 -25.56
N VAL A 92 -42.98 -8.62 -24.61
CA VAL A 92 -43.56 -7.28 -24.88
C VAL A 92 -42.63 -6.46 -25.81
N ASP A 93 -41.34 -6.58 -25.72
CA ASP A 93 -40.34 -5.95 -26.61
C ASP A 93 -40.57 -6.29 -28.09
N LYS A 94 -41.08 -7.49 -28.39
CA LYS A 94 -41.38 -7.92 -29.77
C LYS A 94 -42.60 -7.21 -30.39
N VAL A 95 -43.48 -6.66 -29.54
CA VAL A 95 -44.71 -6.01 -29.97
C VAL A 95 -44.70 -4.49 -29.80
N ILE A 96 -43.81 -3.94 -29.00
CA ILE A 96 -43.66 -2.49 -28.84
C ILE A 96 -43.38 -1.83 -30.19
N GLY A 97 -44.13 -0.74 -30.50
CA GLY A 97 -44.01 0.01 -31.75
C GLY A 97 -44.57 -0.72 -32.98
N SER A 98 -45.27 -1.85 -32.81
CA SER A 98 -45.93 -2.58 -33.92
C SER A 98 -47.30 -2.01 -34.23
N GLU A 99 -47.76 -2.16 -35.50
CA GLU A 99 -49.10 -1.73 -35.92
C GLU A 99 -50.20 -2.48 -35.16
N GLU A 100 -49.96 -3.74 -34.78
CA GLU A 100 -50.88 -4.59 -34.02
C GLU A 100 -51.15 -3.98 -32.63
N LEU A 101 -50.08 -3.53 -31.94
CA LEU A 101 -50.20 -2.89 -30.62
C LEU A 101 -50.82 -1.50 -30.74
N GLU A 102 -50.48 -0.71 -31.78
CA GLU A 102 -51.03 0.63 -32.00
C GLU A 102 -52.57 0.66 -32.03
N ARG A 103 -53.19 -0.43 -32.51
CA ARG A 103 -54.66 -0.59 -32.60
C ARG A 103 -55.29 -1.25 -31.37
N HIS A 104 -54.45 -1.70 -30.41
CA HIS A 104 -54.96 -2.48 -29.27
C HIS A 104 -55.47 -1.55 -28.15
N PRO A 105 -56.62 -1.84 -27.50
CA PRO A 105 -57.17 -1.02 -26.43
C PRO A 105 -56.22 -0.83 -25.25
N GLU A 106 -55.43 -1.87 -24.92
CA GLU A 106 -54.50 -1.89 -23.78
C GLU A 106 -53.08 -1.37 -24.12
N LYS A 107 -52.89 -0.72 -25.29
CA LYS A 107 -51.61 -0.13 -25.71
C LYS A 107 -50.98 0.68 -24.60
N GLY A 108 -51.73 1.61 -24.01
CA GLY A 108 -51.21 2.49 -22.98
C GLY A 108 -50.75 1.79 -21.70
N LEU A 109 -51.34 0.63 -21.39
CA LEU A 109 -50.89 -0.20 -20.26
C LEU A 109 -49.57 -0.91 -20.57
N ILE A 110 -49.47 -1.51 -21.77
CA ILE A 110 -48.30 -2.23 -22.24
C ILE A 110 -47.08 -1.28 -22.34
N GLU A 111 -47.28 -0.11 -22.93
CA GLU A 111 -46.23 0.92 -23.03
C GLU A 111 -45.74 1.40 -21.67
N ARG A 112 -46.64 1.60 -20.68
CA ARG A 112 -46.28 1.97 -19.32
C ARG A 112 -45.52 0.85 -18.60
N PHE A 113 -45.95 -0.41 -18.77
CA PHE A 113 -45.24 -1.58 -18.25
C PHE A 113 -43.83 -1.67 -18.85
N HIS A 114 -43.74 -1.61 -20.18
CA HIS A 114 -42.44 -1.62 -20.88
C HIS A 114 -41.52 -0.49 -20.40
N LYS A 115 -42.01 0.74 -20.33
CA LYS A 115 -41.24 1.92 -19.88
C LYS A 115 -40.76 1.78 -18.44
N ALA A 116 -41.57 1.19 -17.56
CA ALA A 116 -41.24 1.04 -16.15
C ALA A 116 -40.08 0.05 -15.95
N LEU A 117 -40.03 -1.05 -16.71
CA LEU A 117 -38.97 -2.06 -16.60
C LEU A 117 -37.75 -1.70 -17.44
N SER A 118 -37.90 -1.25 -18.68
CA SER A 118 -36.77 -0.86 -19.54
C SER A 118 -35.97 0.33 -18.98
N ASN A 119 -36.60 1.16 -18.15
CA ASN A 119 -35.97 2.27 -17.43
C ASN A 119 -36.05 2.12 -15.90
N SER A 120 -35.98 0.90 -15.38
CA SER A 120 -36.12 0.61 -13.94
C SER A 120 -35.15 1.38 -13.07
N LYS A 121 -33.89 1.61 -13.54
CA LYS A 121 -32.89 2.45 -12.86
C LYS A 121 -33.36 3.90 -12.71
N GLY A 122 -33.98 4.48 -13.77
CA GLY A 122 -34.52 5.83 -13.72
C GLY A 122 -35.69 5.94 -12.73
N PHE A 123 -36.61 4.97 -12.75
CA PHE A 123 -37.73 4.92 -11.81
C PHE A 123 -37.28 4.76 -10.35
N LYS A 124 -36.30 3.87 -10.09
CA LYS A 124 -35.67 3.73 -8.77
C LYS A 124 -35.08 5.06 -8.28
N LYS A 125 -34.32 5.76 -9.15
CA LYS A 125 -33.73 7.06 -8.81
C LYS A 125 -34.78 8.06 -8.37
N VAL A 126 -35.84 8.26 -9.18
CA VAL A 126 -36.92 9.21 -8.88
C VAL A 126 -37.67 8.80 -7.60
N ASN A 127 -37.97 7.51 -7.42
CA ASN A 127 -38.60 7.00 -6.20
C ASN A 127 -37.77 7.32 -4.96
N ASN A 128 -36.47 7.02 -5.00
CA ASN A 128 -35.58 7.19 -3.82
C ASN A 128 -35.36 8.67 -3.51
N GLU A 129 -35.23 9.55 -4.51
CA GLU A 129 -35.14 10.99 -4.31
C GLU A 129 -36.42 11.54 -3.63
N ALA A 130 -37.59 11.11 -4.09
CA ALA A 130 -38.85 11.51 -3.48
C ALA A 130 -39.00 10.97 -2.04
N PHE A 131 -38.64 9.69 -1.83
CA PHE A 131 -38.63 9.08 -0.48
C PHE A 131 -37.71 9.85 0.46
N VAL A 132 -36.45 10.09 0.07
CA VAL A 132 -35.46 10.83 0.91
C VAL A 132 -36.00 12.22 1.22
N LYS A 133 -36.50 12.96 0.22
CA LYS A 133 -37.07 14.30 0.45
C LYS A 133 -38.21 14.26 1.44
N LYS A 134 -39.09 13.26 1.35
CA LYS A 134 -40.21 13.06 2.28
C LYS A 134 -39.69 12.77 3.70
N GLN A 135 -38.78 11.81 3.84
CA GLN A 135 -38.21 11.46 5.16
C GLN A 135 -37.53 12.65 5.82
N LEU A 136 -36.72 13.42 5.06
CA LEU A 136 -36.06 14.61 5.58
C LEU A 136 -37.08 15.65 6.09
N LYS A 137 -38.20 15.81 5.40
CA LYS A 137 -39.27 16.73 5.81
C LYS A 137 -40.05 16.23 7.03
N ASP A 138 -40.52 14.99 6.96
CA ASP A 138 -41.44 14.43 7.96
C ASP A 138 -40.72 14.20 9.31
N TYR A 139 -39.40 13.93 9.31
CA TYR A 139 -38.60 13.66 10.50
C TYR A 139 -37.65 14.80 10.87
N THR A 140 -37.82 16.02 10.38
CA THR A 140 -37.01 17.18 10.79
C THR A 140 -36.93 17.35 12.33
N PRO A 141 -38.04 17.37 13.09
CA PRO A 141 -37.98 17.51 14.55
C PRO A 141 -37.25 16.36 15.24
N TYR A 142 -37.36 15.14 14.69
CA TYR A 142 -36.62 13.97 15.18
C TYR A 142 -35.11 14.16 15.02
N PHE A 143 -34.64 14.57 13.85
CA PHE A 143 -33.21 14.79 13.60
C PHE A 143 -32.61 15.97 14.39
N ASP A 144 -33.45 16.91 14.81
CA ASP A 144 -33.05 18.04 15.62
C ASP A 144 -32.83 17.64 17.08
N THR A 145 -33.46 16.54 17.56
CA THR A 145 -33.51 16.20 19.00
C THR A 145 -33.00 14.79 19.33
N VAL A 146 -32.86 13.90 18.34
CA VAL A 146 -32.46 12.50 18.57
C VAL A 146 -31.06 12.34 19.16
N LEU A 147 -30.20 13.33 18.94
CA LEU A 147 -28.84 13.38 19.44
C LEU A 147 -28.59 14.69 20.18
N PRO A 148 -27.53 14.78 21.03
CA PRO A 148 -27.20 16.01 21.76
C PRO A 148 -26.99 17.24 20.87
N HIS A 149 -26.63 17.02 19.59
CA HIS A 149 -26.52 18.08 18.60
C HIS A 149 -27.31 17.68 17.35
N PRO A 150 -28.05 18.62 16.73
CA PRO A 150 -28.79 18.38 15.49
C PRO A 150 -27.89 17.84 14.38
N LEU A 151 -28.40 16.89 13.61
CA LEU A 151 -27.70 16.43 12.39
C LEU A 151 -27.86 17.48 11.28
N ASP A 152 -26.82 17.74 10.53
CA ASP A 152 -26.89 18.59 9.34
C ASP A 152 -27.57 17.89 8.14
N ALA A 153 -27.77 18.64 7.06
CA ALA A 153 -28.47 18.14 5.89
C ALA A 153 -27.77 16.92 5.24
N GLN A 154 -26.44 16.91 5.16
CA GLN A 154 -25.65 15.82 4.58
C GLN A 154 -25.67 14.58 5.48
N GLN A 155 -25.57 14.78 6.80
CA GLN A 155 -25.69 13.70 7.78
C GLN A 155 -27.09 13.06 7.72
N ARG A 156 -28.16 13.88 7.67
CA ARG A 156 -29.53 13.38 7.54
C ARG A 156 -29.74 12.59 6.25
N GLU A 157 -29.22 13.07 5.11
CA GLU A 157 -29.30 12.32 3.85
C GLU A 157 -28.63 10.96 3.97
N ALA A 158 -27.44 10.89 4.56
CA ALA A 158 -26.75 9.62 4.79
C ALA A 158 -27.56 8.68 5.70
N VAL A 159 -28.17 9.22 6.77
CA VAL A 159 -28.98 8.47 7.73
C VAL A 159 -30.22 7.85 7.06
N VAL A 160 -30.96 8.60 6.24
CA VAL A 160 -32.21 8.10 5.60
C VAL A 160 -31.96 7.25 4.36
N SER A 161 -30.72 7.21 3.84
CA SER A 161 -30.35 6.37 2.72
C SER A 161 -30.30 4.89 3.14
N LEU A 162 -31.18 4.04 2.55
CA LEU A 162 -31.36 2.63 2.94
C LEU A 162 -30.91 1.66 1.84
N GLU A 163 -29.96 2.07 0.99
CA GLU A 163 -29.43 1.24 -0.09
C GLU A 163 -28.73 -0.04 0.45
N ASP A 164 -28.58 -1.06 -0.38
CA ASP A 164 -27.84 -2.28 -0.05
C ASP A 164 -26.43 -1.98 0.46
N ASN A 165 -25.75 -1.01 -0.15
CA ASN A 165 -24.48 -0.49 0.31
C ASN A 165 -24.53 1.04 0.31
N VAL A 166 -24.15 1.62 1.44
CA VAL A 166 -23.99 3.07 1.60
C VAL A 166 -22.55 3.34 2.01
N LEU A 167 -21.84 4.17 1.26
CA LEU A 167 -20.53 4.68 1.62
C LEU A 167 -20.62 6.17 1.92
N VAL A 168 -20.33 6.55 3.15
CA VAL A 168 -20.25 7.95 3.58
C VAL A 168 -18.80 8.40 3.55
N ILE A 169 -18.49 9.28 2.60
CA ILE A 169 -17.17 9.89 2.43
C ILE A 169 -17.17 11.18 3.24
N SER A 170 -16.38 11.20 4.30
CA SER A 170 -16.39 12.26 5.30
C SER A 170 -15.10 13.07 5.31
N SER A 171 -15.11 14.22 5.96
CA SER A 171 -13.94 15.05 6.24
C SER A 171 -13.52 14.94 7.71
N ALA A 172 -12.35 15.48 8.05
CA ALA A 172 -11.89 15.56 9.43
C ALA A 172 -12.87 16.42 10.26
N GLY A 173 -13.30 15.90 11.43
CA GLY A 173 -14.23 16.61 12.31
C GLY A 173 -15.67 16.72 11.79
N SER A 174 -16.07 15.95 10.76
CA SER A 174 -17.42 16.01 10.17
C SER A 174 -18.51 15.27 10.96
N GLY A 175 -18.21 14.74 12.13
CA GLY A 175 -19.18 14.04 12.96
C GLY A 175 -19.51 12.62 12.47
N LYS A 176 -18.52 11.89 11.91
CA LYS A 176 -18.67 10.48 11.49
C LYS A 176 -19.45 9.63 12.49
N THR A 177 -18.97 9.62 13.72
CA THR A 177 -19.56 8.85 14.82
C THR A 177 -20.99 9.29 15.12
N MET A 178 -21.28 10.59 15.07
CA MET A 178 -22.63 11.12 15.28
C MET A 178 -23.59 10.69 14.17
N THR A 179 -23.13 10.64 12.92
CA THR A 179 -23.90 10.13 11.79
C THR A 179 -24.20 8.64 11.94
N THR A 180 -23.22 7.86 12.38
CA THR A 180 -23.39 6.44 12.70
C THR A 180 -24.43 6.24 13.81
N PHE A 181 -24.41 7.08 14.86
CA PHE A 181 -25.45 7.08 15.90
C PHE A 181 -26.82 7.40 15.35
N GLY A 182 -26.93 8.49 14.58
CA GLY A 182 -28.17 8.88 13.94
C GLY A 182 -28.73 7.76 13.06
N LYS A 183 -27.85 7.05 12.34
CA LYS A 183 -28.24 5.88 11.53
C LYS A 183 -28.82 4.75 12.37
N VAL A 184 -28.15 4.36 13.47
CA VAL A 184 -28.64 3.31 14.38
C VAL A 184 -29.98 3.71 14.97
N ARG A 185 -30.12 4.93 15.48
CA ARG A 185 -31.38 5.44 16.05
C ARG A 185 -32.51 5.45 15.00
N TYR A 186 -32.24 5.95 13.81
CA TYR A 186 -33.23 5.96 12.72
C TYR A 186 -33.69 4.54 12.34
N LEU A 187 -32.77 3.56 12.32
CA LEU A 187 -33.12 2.16 12.04
C LEU A 187 -34.05 1.60 13.14
N ILE A 188 -33.77 1.87 14.41
CA ILE A 188 -34.54 1.37 15.55
C ILE A 188 -35.86 2.13 15.68
N ASP A 189 -35.81 3.47 15.75
CA ASP A 189 -36.95 4.29 16.13
C ASP A 189 -37.94 4.48 14.98
N VAL A 190 -37.45 4.62 13.75
CA VAL A 190 -38.27 4.93 12.58
C VAL A 190 -38.53 3.70 11.71
N GLN A 191 -37.47 2.96 11.36
CA GLN A 191 -37.59 1.77 10.51
C GLN A 191 -38.01 0.52 11.29
N LYS A 192 -38.06 0.59 12.63
CA LYS A 192 -38.49 -0.50 13.54
C LYS A 192 -37.66 -1.78 13.41
N VAL A 193 -36.38 -1.64 13.07
CA VAL A 193 -35.42 -2.75 13.01
C VAL A 193 -35.11 -3.20 14.44
N ASP A 194 -35.14 -4.50 14.69
CA ASP A 194 -34.73 -5.08 15.98
C ASP A 194 -33.23 -4.74 16.24
N PRO A 195 -32.88 -4.15 17.39
CA PRO A 195 -31.49 -3.84 17.75
C PRO A 195 -30.55 -5.05 17.64
N SER A 196 -31.02 -6.28 17.90
CA SER A 196 -30.24 -7.51 17.77
C SER A 196 -29.84 -7.84 16.33
N LYS A 197 -30.55 -7.27 15.36
CA LYS A 197 -30.28 -7.42 13.91
C LYS A 197 -29.35 -6.35 13.36
N ILE A 198 -28.86 -5.45 14.21
CA ILE A 198 -27.93 -4.38 13.86
C ILE A 198 -26.56 -4.70 14.48
N LEU A 199 -25.54 -4.77 13.63
CA LEU A 199 -24.15 -4.90 14.05
C LEU A 199 -23.41 -3.60 13.76
N LEU A 200 -22.77 -3.03 14.79
CA LEU A 200 -21.89 -1.90 14.67
C LEU A 200 -20.44 -2.31 14.91
N ILE A 201 -19.59 -2.11 13.92
CA ILE A 201 -18.16 -2.48 13.98
C ILE A 201 -17.31 -1.22 14.06
N THR A 202 -16.34 -1.23 14.98
CA THR A 202 -15.33 -0.18 15.15
C THR A 202 -13.93 -0.79 15.22
N PHE A 203 -12.90 0.03 14.99
CA PHE A 203 -11.52 -0.44 15.02
C PHE A 203 -10.94 -0.58 16.43
N THR A 204 -11.41 0.21 17.40
CA THR A 204 -10.86 0.23 18.75
C THR A 204 -11.88 -0.17 19.82
N ARG A 205 -11.42 -0.86 20.89
CA ARG A 205 -12.26 -1.25 22.02
C ARG A 205 -12.92 -0.02 22.68
N LYS A 206 -12.13 1.03 22.88
CA LYS A 206 -12.61 2.28 23.51
C LYS A 206 -13.75 2.91 22.71
N ALA A 207 -13.65 2.90 21.36
CA ALA A 207 -14.73 3.39 20.51
C ALA A 207 -15.98 2.52 20.64
N ALA A 208 -15.84 1.19 20.62
CA ALA A 208 -16.95 0.26 20.75
C ALA A 208 -17.67 0.42 22.11
N GLU A 209 -16.94 0.57 23.21
CA GLU A 209 -17.47 0.79 24.54
C GLU A 209 -18.20 2.13 24.63
N SER A 210 -17.56 3.24 24.23
CA SER A 210 -18.17 4.55 24.22
C SER A 210 -19.45 4.62 23.37
N LEU A 211 -19.44 3.93 22.21
CA LEU A 211 -20.60 3.83 21.33
C LEU A 211 -21.74 3.05 22.00
N SER A 212 -21.43 1.91 22.61
CA SER A 212 -22.41 1.08 23.31
C SER A 212 -23.06 1.82 24.48
N GLU A 213 -22.25 2.52 25.30
CA GLU A 213 -22.74 3.32 26.44
C GLU A 213 -23.67 4.45 26.00
N ARG A 214 -23.27 5.21 24.97
CA ARG A 214 -24.06 6.35 24.47
C ARG A 214 -25.36 5.92 23.82
N LEU A 215 -25.38 4.78 23.09
CA LEU A 215 -26.60 4.27 22.49
C LEU A 215 -27.58 3.71 23.52
N GLY A 216 -27.10 3.12 24.62
CA GLY A 216 -27.92 2.61 25.71
C GLY A 216 -28.82 1.43 25.36
N GLU A 217 -28.63 0.82 24.19
CA GLU A 217 -29.43 -0.30 23.69
C GLU A 217 -28.83 -1.65 24.08
N LYS A 218 -29.49 -2.38 24.99
CA LYS A 218 -28.95 -3.63 25.56
C LYS A 218 -28.69 -4.73 24.53
N ASN A 219 -29.50 -4.82 23.50
CA ASN A 219 -29.46 -5.89 22.51
C ASN A 219 -28.63 -5.52 21.26
N LEU A 220 -28.14 -4.29 21.15
CA LEU A 220 -27.32 -3.84 20.04
C LEU A 220 -25.89 -4.39 20.19
N LYS A 221 -25.40 -5.07 19.15
CA LYS A 221 -24.03 -5.58 19.14
C LYS A 221 -23.08 -4.50 18.62
N CYS A 222 -22.30 -3.89 19.53
CA CYS A 222 -21.20 -3.00 19.19
C CYS A 222 -19.87 -3.71 19.47
N ARG A 223 -19.07 -3.99 18.44
CA ARG A 223 -17.90 -4.87 18.51
C ARG A 223 -16.72 -4.32 17.70
N THR A 224 -15.52 -4.76 18.07
CA THR A 224 -14.38 -4.72 17.14
C THR A 224 -14.39 -5.97 16.27
N PHE A 225 -13.71 -5.94 15.11
CA PHE A 225 -13.58 -7.12 14.24
C PHE A 225 -13.07 -8.35 15.03
N HIS A 226 -12.02 -8.19 15.82
CA HIS A 226 -11.44 -9.28 16.62
C HIS A 226 -12.40 -9.84 17.66
N LYS A 227 -13.10 -8.97 18.39
CA LYS A 227 -14.08 -9.42 19.39
C LYS A 227 -15.22 -10.21 18.77
N LEU A 228 -15.72 -9.73 17.62
CA LEU A 228 -16.77 -10.42 16.87
C LEU A 228 -16.29 -11.79 16.37
N ALA A 229 -15.06 -11.84 15.83
CA ALA A 229 -14.48 -13.09 15.36
C ALA A 229 -14.38 -14.14 16.49
N LEU A 230 -13.89 -13.74 17.67
CA LEU A 230 -13.80 -14.61 18.83
C LEU A 230 -15.18 -15.07 19.37
N GLU A 231 -16.19 -14.19 19.29
CA GLU A 231 -17.57 -14.55 19.65
C GLU A 231 -18.12 -15.63 18.69
N ILE A 232 -17.95 -15.47 17.38
CA ILE A 232 -18.40 -16.43 16.36
C ILE A 232 -17.70 -17.79 16.53
N ILE A 233 -16.38 -17.79 16.77
CA ILE A 233 -15.65 -19.03 17.02
C ILE A 233 -16.19 -19.72 18.26
N GLY A 234 -16.36 -18.98 19.37
CA GLY A 234 -16.89 -19.55 20.62
C GLY A 234 -18.32 -20.10 20.47
N GLU A 235 -19.18 -19.40 19.72
CA GLU A 235 -20.55 -19.86 19.43
C GLU A 235 -20.56 -21.13 18.55
N ALA A 236 -19.66 -21.23 17.58
CA ALA A 236 -19.59 -22.35 16.65
C ALA A 236 -18.90 -23.59 17.22
N THR A 237 -17.88 -23.41 18.09
CA THR A 237 -17.06 -24.52 18.62
C THR A 237 -17.35 -24.87 20.07
N GLY A 238 -18.14 -24.06 20.77
CA GLY A 238 -18.43 -24.22 22.22
C GLY A 238 -17.36 -23.65 23.14
N GLU A 239 -16.16 -23.30 22.62
CA GLU A 239 -15.03 -22.75 23.37
C GLU A 239 -14.42 -21.56 22.69
N LYS A 240 -14.05 -20.54 23.46
CA LYS A 240 -13.27 -19.42 22.94
C LYS A 240 -11.82 -19.83 22.79
N PRO A 241 -11.19 -19.54 21.64
CA PRO A 241 -9.80 -19.87 21.44
C PRO A 241 -8.89 -19.03 22.37
N THR A 242 -7.79 -19.62 22.79
CA THR A 242 -6.73 -18.91 23.51
C THR A 242 -5.93 -18.07 22.51
N ILE A 243 -5.74 -16.81 22.89
CA ILE A 243 -4.95 -15.89 22.06
C ILE A 243 -3.50 -15.93 22.50
N VAL A 244 -2.60 -15.96 21.52
CA VAL A 244 -1.15 -15.89 21.76
C VAL A 244 -0.78 -14.66 22.61
N PRO A 245 0.19 -14.79 23.53
CA PRO A 245 0.67 -13.65 24.32
C PRO A 245 1.31 -12.56 23.44
N THR A 246 1.42 -11.36 23.98
CA THR A 246 1.96 -10.20 23.24
C THR A 246 3.42 -10.35 22.81
N ASP A 247 4.19 -11.13 23.52
CA ASP A 247 5.60 -11.45 23.25
C ASP A 247 5.79 -12.75 22.44
N PHE A 248 4.71 -13.32 21.87
CA PHE A 248 4.77 -14.61 21.18
C PHE A 248 5.78 -14.61 20.02
N SER A 249 5.82 -13.55 19.21
CA SER A 249 6.82 -13.38 18.15
C SER A 249 8.25 -13.41 18.69
N VAL A 250 8.47 -12.80 19.86
CA VAL A 250 9.76 -12.81 20.56
C VAL A 250 10.12 -14.25 20.95
N GLN A 251 9.18 -14.98 21.53
CA GLN A 251 9.41 -16.39 21.93
C GLN A 251 9.72 -17.29 20.73
N VAL A 252 9.00 -17.13 19.61
CA VAL A 252 9.29 -17.84 18.35
C VAL A 252 10.69 -17.52 17.84
N TYR A 253 11.05 -16.25 17.80
CA TYR A 253 12.35 -15.78 17.32
C TYR A 253 13.48 -16.37 18.16
N HIS A 254 13.43 -16.25 19.49
CA HIS A 254 14.45 -16.79 20.37
C HIS A 254 14.56 -18.30 20.29
N LYS A 255 13.46 -19.02 20.25
CA LYS A 255 13.47 -20.48 20.07
C LYS A 255 14.18 -20.86 18.76
N LEU A 256 13.86 -20.19 17.66
CA LEU A 256 14.54 -20.45 16.38
C LEU A 256 16.01 -20.05 16.41
N PHE A 257 16.32 -18.94 17.04
CA PHE A 257 17.70 -18.44 17.14
C PHE A 257 18.59 -19.41 17.93
N ASP A 258 18.08 -20.00 19.02
CA ASP A 258 18.81 -20.92 19.90
C ASP A 258 18.86 -22.34 19.33
N GLU A 259 17.75 -22.84 18.76
CA GLU A 259 17.63 -24.23 18.32
C GLU A 259 18.02 -24.46 16.85
N ASN A 260 18.09 -23.40 16.01
CA ASN A 260 18.38 -23.51 14.58
C ASN A 260 19.66 -22.75 14.20
N PRO A 261 20.82 -23.41 14.14
CA PRO A 261 22.09 -22.76 13.78
C PRO A 261 22.09 -22.13 12.38
N SER A 262 21.26 -22.62 11.45
CA SER A 262 21.14 -22.04 10.12
C SER A 262 20.37 -20.71 10.17
N PHE A 263 19.31 -20.61 10.96
CA PHE A 263 18.57 -19.38 11.18
C PHE A 263 19.45 -18.33 11.88
N HIS A 264 20.17 -18.72 12.93
CA HIS A 264 21.12 -17.84 13.64
C HIS A 264 22.15 -17.22 12.64
N ARG A 265 22.77 -18.06 11.81
CA ARG A 265 23.72 -17.59 10.80
C ARG A 265 23.06 -16.68 9.77
N ALA A 266 21.85 -17.02 9.30
CA ALA A 266 21.13 -16.22 8.34
C ALA A 266 20.80 -14.81 8.87
N ILE A 267 20.48 -14.70 10.17
CA ILE A 267 20.28 -13.39 10.84
C ILE A 267 21.58 -12.58 10.85
N ALA A 268 22.71 -13.21 11.19
CA ALA A 268 24.01 -12.54 11.16
C ALA A 268 24.36 -12.05 9.74
N ASP A 269 24.19 -12.89 8.76
CA ASP A 269 24.41 -12.56 7.34
C ASP A 269 23.46 -11.45 6.86
N TYR A 270 22.20 -11.45 7.30
CA TYR A 270 21.24 -10.39 6.99
C TYR A 270 21.67 -9.03 7.54
N ILE A 271 22.16 -8.99 8.77
CA ILE A 271 22.64 -7.75 9.38
C ILE A 271 23.80 -7.17 8.56
N VAL A 272 24.68 -8.02 8.10
CA VAL A 272 25.79 -7.61 7.22
C VAL A 272 25.26 -7.13 5.88
N ARG A 273 24.39 -7.94 5.22
CA ARG A 273 23.79 -7.61 3.92
C ARG A 273 22.90 -6.35 3.94
N SER A 274 22.22 -6.07 5.04
CA SER A 274 21.37 -4.88 5.17
C SER A 274 22.14 -3.54 5.01
N ARG A 275 23.46 -3.60 5.04
CA ARG A 275 24.34 -2.46 4.76
C ARG A 275 24.48 -2.16 3.29
N TYR A 276 24.28 -3.19 2.42
CA TYR A 276 24.37 -3.06 0.98
C TYR A 276 23.05 -2.56 0.41
N LYS A 277 23.07 -1.35 -0.16
CA LYS A 277 21.87 -0.64 -0.62
C LYS A 277 21.74 -0.61 -2.14
N MET A 278 22.69 -1.21 -2.85
CA MET A 278 22.63 -1.30 -4.30
C MET A 278 21.51 -2.25 -4.75
N LYS A 279 20.87 -1.91 -5.85
CA LYS A 279 19.97 -2.83 -6.55
C LYS A 279 20.76 -4.00 -7.14
N ASP A 280 20.07 -5.07 -7.50
CA ASP A 280 20.65 -6.12 -8.32
C ASP A 280 21.21 -5.55 -9.63
N GLN A 281 22.38 -6.01 -10.05
CA GLN A 281 23.02 -5.48 -11.24
C GLN A 281 22.21 -5.70 -12.52
N PHE A 282 21.29 -6.70 -12.54
CA PHE A 282 20.38 -6.98 -13.67
C PHE A 282 19.17 -6.02 -13.72
N GLU A 283 18.92 -5.24 -12.68
CA GLU A 283 17.83 -4.24 -12.62
C GLU A 283 18.25 -2.90 -13.25
N TYR A 284 19.53 -2.64 -13.42
CA TYR A 284 20.01 -1.39 -14.01
C TYR A 284 19.78 -1.37 -15.53
N SER A 285 19.37 -0.21 -16.02
CA SER A 285 19.14 0.02 -17.45
C SER A 285 20.42 0.35 -18.22
N SER A 286 21.46 0.84 -17.54
CA SER A 286 22.73 1.23 -18.15
C SER A 286 23.91 1.07 -17.18
N MET A 287 25.12 0.97 -17.75
CA MET A 287 26.40 0.94 -17.01
C MET A 287 26.58 2.21 -16.18
N GLU A 288 26.20 3.39 -16.71
CA GLU A 288 26.31 4.65 -16.01
C GLU A 288 25.46 4.67 -14.74
N ALA A 289 24.21 4.18 -14.81
CA ALA A 289 23.33 4.08 -13.65
C ALA A 289 23.90 3.15 -12.58
N TYR A 290 24.43 1.99 -12.99
CA TYR A 290 25.10 1.06 -12.08
C TYR A 290 26.33 1.69 -11.42
N MET A 291 27.20 2.35 -12.21
CA MET A 291 28.41 2.98 -11.72
C MET A 291 28.12 4.17 -10.81
N LEU A 292 27.04 4.92 -11.06
CA LEU A 292 26.59 6.00 -10.21
C LEU A 292 26.17 5.51 -8.84
N ASP A 293 25.37 4.46 -8.77
CA ASP A 293 24.95 3.85 -7.50
C ASP A 293 26.14 3.20 -6.78
N ARG A 294 27.00 2.51 -7.49
CA ARG A 294 28.24 1.96 -6.92
C ARG A 294 29.11 3.04 -6.29
N LYS A 295 29.23 4.21 -6.93
CA LYS A 295 29.93 5.36 -6.38
C LYS A 295 29.22 5.95 -5.16
N LYS A 296 27.91 5.96 -5.18
CA LYS A 296 27.05 6.51 -4.12
C LYS A 296 27.05 5.66 -2.85
N TYR A 297 26.91 4.35 -2.98
CA TYR A 297 26.74 3.44 -1.84
C TYR A 297 28.05 2.76 -1.40
N GLY A 298 29.02 2.63 -2.30
CA GLY A 298 30.26 1.92 -2.07
C GLY A 298 30.09 0.40 -2.16
N VAL A 299 31.22 -0.30 -2.20
CA VAL A 299 31.30 -1.77 -2.28
C VAL A 299 32.37 -2.29 -1.32
N GLN A 300 32.52 -1.66 -0.16
CA GLN A 300 33.45 -2.09 0.86
C GLN A 300 32.83 -3.20 1.72
N ALA A 301 33.52 -4.36 1.77
CA ALA A 301 33.10 -5.45 2.62
C ALA A 301 33.24 -5.10 4.12
N TYR A 302 32.41 -5.71 4.95
CA TYR A 302 32.44 -5.53 6.41
C TYR A 302 33.65 -6.24 7.07
N TYR A 303 33.95 -7.46 6.59
CA TYR A 303 35.10 -8.23 7.04
C TYR A 303 36.34 -7.85 6.26
N LYS A 304 37.46 -8.00 6.94
CA LYS A 304 38.78 -7.79 6.38
C LYS A 304 39.35 -9.09 5.82
N ASP A 305 40.32 -9.00 4.92
CA ASP A 305 41.09 -10.16 4.46
C ASP A 305 41.97 -10.75 5.58
N MET A 306 42.62 -11.87 5.28
CA MET A 306 43.49 -12.56 6.24
C MET A 306 44.66 -11.71 6.71
N ASP A 307 45.08 -10.68 5.97
CA ASP A 307 46.16 -9.74 6.35
C ASP A 307 45.61 -8.54 7.15
N GLY A 308 44.31 -8.52 7.48
CA GLY A 308 43.71 -7.44 8.23
C GLY A 308 43.43 -6.18 7.40
N ARG A 309 43.46 -6.26 6.06
CA ARG A 309 43.18 -5.16 5.13
C ARG A 309 41.73 -5.01 4.85
N ALA A 310 41.24 -3.77 4.71
CA ALA A 310 39.89 -3.49 4.24
C ALA A 310 39.77 -3.87 2.76
N VAL A 311 38.72 -4.59 2.42
CA VAL A 311 38.45 -5.10 1.06
C VAL A 311 37.45 -4.21 0.36
N PHE A 312 37.81 -3.70 -0.81
CA PHE A 312 36.94 -2.91 -1.72
C PHE A 312 36.70 -3.75 -2.96
N CYS A 313 35.49 -4.29 -3.05
CA CYS A 313 35.11 -5.22 -4.13
C CYS A 313 34.66 -4.49 -5.41
N LYS A 314 34.64 -5.22 -6.52
CA LYS A 314 34.16 -4.71 -7.81
C LYS A 314 32.65 -4.66 -7.90
N SER A 315 31.98 -5.55 -7.18
CA SER A 315 30.52 -5.62 -7.16
C SER A 315 29.98 -5.77 -5.74
N ASP A 316 28.68 -5.50 -5.57
CA ASP A 316 27.95 -5.73 -4.33
C ASP A 316 27.89 -7.23 -4.00
N GLU A 317 27.72 -8.09 -4.99
CA GLU A 317 27.70 -9.55 -4.84
C GLU A 317 29.06 -10.10 -4.34
N GLU A 318 30.18 -9.60 -4.89
CA GLU A 318 31.52 -9.95 -4.38
C GLU A 318 31.72 -9.48 -2.94
N SER A 319 31.21 -8.30 -2.58
CA SER A 319 31.27 -7.80 -1.20
C SER A 319 30.52 -8.71 -0.23
N GLN A 320 29.36 -9.21 -0.65
CA GLN A 320 28.59 -10.16 0.14
C GLN A 320 29.28 -11.52 0.26
N ILE A 321 29.96 -11.99 -0.79
CA ILE A 321 30.78 -13.20 -0.74
C ILE A 321 31.97 -13.01 0.22
N CYS A 322 32.64 -11.86 0.16
CA CYS A 322 33.73 -11.51 1.09
C CYS A 322 33.25 -11.60 2.56
N ASP A 323 32.07 -11.02 2.84
CA ASP A 323 31.50 -11.03 4.18
C ASP A 323 31.02 -12.44 4.60
N PHE A 324 30.53 -13.24 3.67
CA PHE A 324 30.22 -14.64 3.91
C PHE A 324 31.48 -15.45 4.34
N LEU A 325 32.59 -15.28 3.63
CA LEU A 325 33.85 -15.94 3.96
C LEU A 325 34.38 -15.45 5.31
N GLY A 326 34.40 -14.13 5.52
CA GLY A 326 34.89 -13.52 6.76
C GLY A 326 34.08 -13.88 7.99
N SER A 327 32.75 -13.93 7.90
CA SER A 327 31.86 -14.30 9.01
C SER A 327 32.07 -15.75 9.48
N ARG A 328 32.54 -16.62 8.60
CA ARG A 328 32.82 -18.05 8.88
C ARG A 328 34.28 -18.35 9.23
N GLY A 329 35.08 -17.30 9.36
CA GLY A 329 36.49 -17.45 9.69
C GLY A 329 37.33 -18.07 8.57
N VAL A 330 36.82 -18.10 7.35
CA VAL A 330 37.54 -18.56 6.18
C VAL A 330 38.64 -17.55 5.86
N GLN A 331 39.90 -18.02 5.76
CA GLN A 331 41.02 -17.15 5.41
C GLN A 331 41.05 -16.93 3.90
N PHE A 332 41.07 -15.69 3.47
CA PHE A 332 41.07 -15.33 2.06
C PHE A 332 41.82 -14.03 1.80
N ARG A 333 42.24 -13.85 0.51
CA ARG A 333 42.69 -12.57 -0.05
C ARG A 333 41.84 -12.26 -1.28
N TYR A 334 41.53 -10.98 -1.44
CA TYR A 334 40.77 -10.48 -2.57
C TYR A 334 41.72 -10.00 -3.67
N GLU A 335 41.47 -10.39 -4.94
CA GLU A 335 42.25 -10.03 -6.13
C GLU A 335 43.78 -10.26 -5.98
N GLU A 336 44.15 -11.31 -5.31
CA GLU A 336 45.58 -11.71 -5.24
C GLU A 336 46.03 -12.23 -6.59
N LYS A 337 47.30 -11.93 -6.98
CA LYS A 337 47.89 -12.47 -8.22
C LYS A 337 47.88 -14.00 -8.21
N TYR A 338 47.43 -14.56 -9.31
CA TYR A 338 47.50 -16.00 -9.52
C TYR A 338 48.95 -16.48 -9.44
N GLU A 339 49.16 -17.67 -8.89
CA GLU A 339 50.51 -18.16 -8.63
C GLU A 339 51.33 -18.47 -9.86
N PHE A 340 50.69 -18.74 -10.99
CA PHE A 340 51.38 -18.95 -12.24
C PHE A 340 51.35 -17.68 -13.11
N PRO A 341 52.45 -17.38 -13.86
CA PRO A 341 52.47 -16.27 -14.79
C PRO A 341 51.42 -16.47 -15.91
N THR A 342 50.60 -15.45 -16.13
CA THR A 342 49.61 -15.45 -17.18
C THR A 342 49.72 -14.23 -18.09
N THR A 343 50.72 -13.37 -17.87
CA THR A 343 50.99 -12.17 -18.66
C THR A 343 51.58 -12.53 -20.02
N ASP A 344 50.95 -12.07 -21.09
CA ASP A 344 51.48 -12.13 -22.43
C ASP A 344 51.33 -10.78 -23.16
N SER A 345 51.43 -10.75 -24.48
CA SER A 345 51.27 -9.51 -25.29
C SER A 345 49.86 -8.93 -25.26
N GLU A 346 48.85 -9.73 -24.92
CA GLU A 346 47.42 -9.35 -24.95
C GLU A 346 46.78 -9.31 -23.58
N PHE A 347 47.22 -10.13 -22.63
CA PHE A 347 46.60 -10.29 -21.31
C PHE A 347 47.51 -9.84 -20.17
N ARG A 348 46.85 -9.19 -19.14
CA ARG A 348 47.52 -8.85 -17.89
C ARG A 348 47.60 -10.09 -16.97
N GLN A 349 48.44 -10.01 -15.93
CA GLN A 349 48.46 -11.04 -14.91
C GLN A 349 47.06 -11.26 -14.32
N TYR A 350 46.64 -12.48 -14.34
CA TYR A 350 45.34 -12.89 -13.78
C TYR A 350 45.32 -12.75 -12.28
N CYS A 351 44.25 -12.21 -11.75
CA CYS A 351 43.96 -12.12 -10.34
C CYS A 351 42.55 -12.69 -10.11
N PRO A 352 42.42 -13.91 -9.54
CA PRO A 352 41.11 -14.45 -9.15
C PRO A 352 40.40 -13.51 -8.17
N ASP A 353 39.07 -13.51 -8.15
CA ASP A 353 38.33 -12.66 -7.21
C ASP A 353 38.72 -12.98 -5.76
N PHE A 354 38.83 -14.25 -5.42
CA PHE A 354 39.32 -14.66 -4.09
C PHE A 354 40.32 -15.80 -4.18
N SER A 355 41.41 -15.70 -3.40
CA SER A 355 42.31 -16.79 -3.04
C SER A 355 42.01 -17.25 -1.62
N ILE A 356 41.55 -18.50 -1.45
CA ILE A 356 41.12 -19.05 -0.15
C ILE A 356 42.21 -19.99 0.36
N TYR A 357 42.57 -19.85 1.62
CA TYR A 357 43.62 -20.60 2.28
C TYR A 357 43.05 -21.48 3.39
N TYR A 358 43.44 -22.76 3.42
CA TYR A 358 43.05 -23.68 4.47
C TYR A 358 44.15 -24.72 4.76
N LYS A 359 44.04 -25.36 5.90
CA LYS A 359 44.91 -26.50 6.26
C LYS A 359 44.09 -27.78 6.28
N ASP A 360 44.63 -28.85 5.69
CA ASP A 360 44.04 -30.16 5.77
C ASP A 360 44.24 -30.83 7.16
N SER A 361 43.75 -32.06 7.32
CA SER A 361 43.88 -32.85 8.54
C SER A 361 45.32 -33.18 8.94
N GLU A 362 46.25 -33.06 8.00
CA GLU A 362 47.69 -33.27 8.23
C GLU A 362 48.41 -31.95 8.50
N GLY A 363 47.69 -30.82 8.47
CA GLY A 363 48.23 -29.49 8.70
C GLY A 363 48.93 -28.86 7.49
N VAL A 364 48.83 -29.49 6.33
CA VAL A 364 49.37 -28.96 5.08
C VAL A 364 48.47 -27.81 4.59
N GLN A 365 49.12 -26.71 4.23
CA GLN A 365 48.39 -25.53 3.75
C GLN A 365 48.07 -25.68 2.26
N HIS A 366 46.80 -25.52 1.94
CA HIS A 366 46.28 -25.52 0.61
C HIS A 366 45.75 -24.15 0.21
N ARG A 367 45.68 -23.88 -1.11
CA ARG A 367 45.06 -22.73 -1.71
C ARG A 367 44.09 -23.18 -2.76
N VAL A 368 42.86 -22.59 -2.71
CA VAL A 368 41.83 -22.74 -3.76
C VAL A 368 41.38 -21.36 -4.19
N TYR A 369 40.85 -21.28 -5.39
CA TYR A 369 40.41 -20.03 -5.98
C TYR A 369 38.90 -19.99 -6.11
N LEU A 370 38.32 -18.78 -5.98
CA LEU A 370 36.91 -18.58 -6.16
C LEU A 370 36.70 -17.40 -7.12
N GLU A 371 35.89 -17.62 -8.13
CA GLU A 371 35.41 -16.59 -9.07
C GLU A 371 33.93 -16.38 -8.93
N HIS A 372 33.52 -15.12 -9.05
CA HIS A 372 32.12 -14.73 -9.10
C HIS A 372 31.76 -14.22 -10.50
N PHE A 373 30.80 -14.87 -11.15
CA PHE A 373 30.39 -14.54 -12.50
C PHE A 373 29.06 -13.78 -12.54
N ALA A 374 29.05 -12.60 -13.17
CA ALA A 374 27.86 -11.77 -13.42
C ALA A 374 26.98 -12.36 -14.52
N VAL A 375 26.47 -13.59 -14.31
CA VAL A 375 25.58 -14.29 -15.24
C VAL A 375 24.32 -14.81 -14.56
N ASN A 376 23.20 -14.68 -15.26
CA ASN A 376 21.90 -15.19 -14.79
C ASN A 376 21.72 -16.69 -15.09
N GLU A 377 20.53 -17.25 -14.80
CA GLU A 377 20.18 -18.67 -15.00
C GLU A 377 20.32 -19.15 -16.45
N HIS A 378 20.30 -18.23 -17.42
CA HIS A 378 20.47 -18.51 -18.84
C HIS A 378 21.90 -18.26 -19.31
N GLY A 379 22.82 -17.99 -18.39
CA GLY A 379 24.21 -17.66 -18.71
C GLY A 379 24.41 -16.30 -19.37
N ARG A 380 23.43 -15.38 -19.29
CA ARG A 380 23.49 -14.05 -19.90
C ARG A 380 23.98 -13.03 -18.88
N CYS A 381 24.74 -12.06 -19.35
CA CYS A 381 25.17 -10.90 -18.56
C CYS A 381 24.03 -9.88 -18.34
N PRO A 382 24.18 -8.89 -17.44
CA PRO A 382 23.27 -7.77 -17.29
C PRO A 382 22.98 -7.06 -18.61
N LYS A 383 21.76 -6.52 -18.79
CA LYS A 383 21.30 -5.91 -20.06
C LYS A 383 22.12 -4.73 -20.55
N TRP A 384 22.91 -4.12 -19.67
CA TRP A 384 23.78 -2.99 -20.00
C TRP A 384 25.14 -3.40 -20.59
N PHE A 385 25.45 -4.72 -20.65
CA PHE A 385 26.59 -5.22 -21.44
C PHE A 385 26.26 -5.11 -22.93
N ALA A 386 27.19 -4.54 -23.71
CA ALA A 386 27.10 -4.64 -25.16
C ALA A 386 27.31 -6.10 -25.62
N PRO A 387 26.69 -6.53 -26.73
CA PRO A 387 26.82 -7.92 -27.20
C PRO A 387 28.26 -8.41 -27.39
N GLU A 388 29.15 -7.51 -27.76
CA GLU A 388 30.58 -7.82 -27.95
C GLU A 388 31.29 -7.96 -26.58
N GLU A 389 30.90 -7.18 -25.60
CA GLU A 389 31.42 -7.25 -24.23
C GLU A 389 30.93 -8.52 -23.55
N GLU A 390 29.68 -8.89 -23.73
CA GLU A 390 29.12 -10.15 -23.24
C GLU A 390 29.87 -11.35 -23.82
N THR A 391 30.16 -11.35 -25.12
CA THR A 391 30.92 -12.41 -25.77
C THR A 391 32.32 -12.56 -25.20
N LYS A 392 33.04 -11.43 -25.03
CA LYS A 392 34.38 -11.43 -24.42
C LYS A 392 34.34 -11.91 -22.96
N TYR A 393 33.31 -11.53 -22.21
CA TYR A 393 33.14 -11.96 -20.84
C TYR A 393 32.94 -13.48 -20.74
N GLN A 394 32.13 -14.05 -21.64
CA GLN A 394 31.89 -15.49 -21.77
C GLN A 394 33.15 -16.25 -22.15
N GLU A 395 33.95 -15.72 -23.08
CA GLU A 395 35.26 -16.27 -23.45
C GLU A 395 36.22 -16.23 -22.27
N GLY A 396 36.23 -15.15 -21.51
CA GLY A 396 36.99 -15.00 -20.28
C GLY A 396 36.66 -16.07 -19.23
N ILE A 397 35.36 -16.39 -19.04
CA ILE A 397 34.93 -17.47 -18.15
C ILE A 397 35.51 -18.81 -18.59
N ARG A 398 35.45 -19.13 -19.91
CA ARG A 398 36.01 -20.38 -20.44
C ARG A 398 37.50 -20.44 -20.23
N TRP A 399 38.20 -19.35 -20.56
CA TRP A 399 39.65 -19.26 -20.39
C TRP A 399 40.06 -19.46 -18.90
N LYS A 400 39.36 -18.89 -17.94
CA LYS A 400 39.62 -19.08 -16.50
C LYS A 400 39.49 -20.56 -16.10
N ARG A 401 38.43 -21.21 -16.53
CA ARG A 401 38.17 -22.64 -16.29
C ARG A 401 39.26 -23.52 -16.89
N ASP A 402 39.66 -23.26 -18.12
CA ASP A 402 40.72 -24.01 -18.82
C ASP A 402 42.05 -23.78 -18.15
N LEU A 403 42.41 -22.56 -17.80
CA LEU A 403 43.66 -22.22 -17.08
C LEU A 403 43.78 -23.02 -15.77
N HIS A 404 42.77 -23.02 -14.93
CA HIS A 404 42.81 -23.74 -13.67
C HIS A 404 42.87 -25.25 -13.86
N ARG A 405 42.17 -25.80 -14.84
CA ARG A 405 42.28 -27.22 -15.24
C ARG A 405 43.68 -27.57 -15.69
N ASP A 406 44.28 -26.76 -16.57
CA ASP A 406 45.61 -27.03 -17.18
C ASP A 406 46.74 -26.89 -16.16
N LYS A 407 46.55 -26.02 -15.16
CA LYS A 407 47.48 -25.83 -14.03
C LYS A 407 47.22 -26.77 -12.86
N GLY A 408 46.15 -27.55 -12.87
CA GLY A 408 45.82 -28.47 -11.79
C GLY A 408 45.39 -27.77 -10.52
N THR A 409 44.92 -26.52 -10.59
CA THR A 409 44.46 -25.75 -9.42
C THR A 409 42.92 -25.85 -9.29
N VAL A 410 42.43 -25.76 -8.06
CA VAL A 410 41.01 -25.87 -7.77
C VAL A 410 40.33 -24.50 -7.93
N LEU A 411 39.32 -24.43 -8.81
CA LEU A 411 38.48 -23.26 -9.00
C LEU A 411 37.07 -23.54 -8.47
N LEU A 412 36.62 -22.74 -7.52
CA LEU A 412 35.21 -22.63 -7.10
C LEU A 412 34.56 -21.53 -7.88
N GLU A 413 33.28 -21.68 -8.12
CA GLU A 413 32.49 -20.69 -8.87
C GLU A 413 31.20 -20.34 -8.13
N THR A 414 30.88 -19.06 -8.14
CA THR A 414 29.57 -18.51 -7.80
C THR A 414 29.08 -17.64 -8.96
N SER A 415 27.79 -17.33 -8.99
CA SER A 415 27.22 -16.47 -10.02
C SER A 415 26.01 -15.70 -9.52
N SER A 416 25.63 -14.64 -10.22
CA SER A 416 24.40 -13.91 -9.97
C SER A 416 23.16 -14.80 -10.02
N ALA A 417 23.17 -15.87 -10.84
CA ALA A 417 22.12 -16.88 -10.83
C ALA A 417 21.91 -17.54 -9.45
N GLY A 418 22.98 -17.76 -8.70
CA GLY A 418 22.89 -18.27 -7.32
C GLY A 418 22.27 -17.25 -6.35
N PHE A 419 22.55 -15.96 -6.53
CA PHE A 419 21.89 -14.89 -5.79
C PHE A 419 20.40 -14.84 -6.12
N HIS A 420 20.02 -14.91 -7.40
CA HIS A 420 18.64 -14.92 -7.85
C HIS A 420 17.84 -16.12 -7.32
N ARG A 421 18.45 -17.32 -7.30
CA ARG A 421 17.81 -18.50 -6.69
C ARG A 421 17.77 -18.46 -5.17
N GLY A 422 18.63 -17.66 -4.54
CA GLY A 422 18.75 -17.57 -3.09
C GLY A 422 19.51 -18.73 -2.45
N ASP A 423 20.35 -19.43 -3.24
CA ASP A 423 21.11 -20.61 -2.78
C ASP A 423 22.65 -20.42 -2.82
N VAL A 424 23.12 -19.25 -3.24
CA VAL A 424 24.56 -18.97 -3.46
C VAL A 424 25.42 -19.32 -2.25
N PHE A 425 24.99 -18.95 -1.04
CA PHE A 425 25.77 -19.20 0.17
C PHE A 425 25.67 -20.64 0.67
N THR A 426 24.52 -21.26 0.47
CA THR A 426 24.34 -22.69 0.78
C THR A 426 25.19 -23.56 -0.15
N ASP A 427 25.20 -23.23 -1.44
CA ASP A 427 26.04 -23.91 -2.45
C ASP A 427 27.54 -23.69 -2.18
N LEU A 428 27.94 -22.43 -1.91
CA LEU A 428 29.34 -22.12 -1.58
C LEU A 428 29.78 -22.82 -0.29
N ALA A 429 28.95 -22.85 0.74
CA ALA A 429 29.24 -23.58 1.96
C ALA A 429 29.45 -25.08 1.71
N ALA A 430 28.60 -25.71 0.88
CA ALA A 430 28.72 -27.11 0.52
C ALA A 430 30.06 -27.39 -0.22
N LYS A 431 30.44 -26.51 -1.17
CA LYS A 431 31.70 -26.60 -1.91
C LYS A 431 32.91 -26.47 -1.00
N LEU A 432 32.90 -25.51 -0.06
CA LEU A 432 34.00 -25.32 0.91
C LEU A 432 34.09 -26.52 1.87
N ASN A 433 32.98 -27.01 2.40
CA ASN A 433 32.95 -28.18 3.26
C ASN A 433 33.45 -29.46 2.57
N ALA A 434 33.14 -29.63 1.27
CA ALA A 434 33.65 -30.75 0.48
C ALA A 434 35.19 -30.76 0.35
N LEU A 435 35.83 -29.59 0.49
CA LEU A 435 37.29 -29.46 0.50
C LEU A 435 37.88 -29.62 1.92
N GLY A 436 37.06 -29.91 2.93
CA GLY A 436 37.50 -30.03 4.33
C GLY A 436 37.67 -28.70 5.05
N ILE A 437 37.20 -27.59 4.47
CA ILE A 437 37.24 -26.26 5.12
C ILE A 437 36.15 -26.21 6.19
N THR A 438 36.54 -26.16 7.44
CA THR A 438 35.62 -26.06 8.58
C THR A 438 35.36 -24.60 8.92
N PHE A 439 34.14 -24.26 9.23
CA PHE A 439 33.74 -22.91 9.60
C PHE A 439 33.99 -22.67 11.10
N THR A 440 34.53 -21.51 11.43
CA THR A 440 34.69 -21.04 12.79
C THR A 440 33.94 -19.73 12.98
N GLU A 441 33.45 -19.46 14.18
CA GLU A 441 32.82 -18.18 14.47
C GLU A 441 33.87 -17.07 14.58
N ALA A 442 34.13 -16.37 13.49
CA ALA A 442 35.08 -15.25 13.48
C ALA A 442 34.35 -13.94 13.87
N GLY A 443 34.78 -13.33 14.96
CA GLY A 443 34.35 -12.00 15.35
C GLY A 443 33.02 -11.94 16.13
N SER A 444 32.74 -12.97 16.95
CA SER A 444 31.53 -13.12 17.76
C SER A 444 31.15 -11.88 18.57
N ASP A 445 32.12 -11.22 19.22
CA ASP A 445 31.85 -10.06 20.09
C ASP A 445 31.31 -8.83 19.34
N LYS A 446 31.83 -8.57 18.14
CA LYS A 446 31.38 -7.42 17.33
C LYS A 446 30.03 -7.68 16.72
N MET A 447 29.81 -8.89 16.22
CA MET A 447 28.54 -9.35 15.68
C MET A 447 27.49 -9.44 16.77
N SER A 448 27.79 -9.96 17.96
CA SER A 448 26.87 -10.03 19.08
C SER A 448 26.33 -8.67 19.50
N ARG A 449 27.17 -7.63 19.54
CA ARG A 449 26.73 -6.25 19.84
C ARG A 449 25.82 -5.68 18.75
N GLU A 450 26.10 -5.95 17.48
CA GLU A 450 25.26 -5.50 16.37
C GLU A 450 23.94 -6.29 16.31
N LEU A 451 23.96 -7.58 16.62
CA LEU A 451 22.77 -8.43 16.77
C LEU A 451 21.80 -7.83 17.78
N VAL A 452 22.25 -7.55 19.00
CA VAL A 452 21.42 -6.95 20.06
C VAL A 452 20.84 -5.61 19.62
N ARG A 453 21.61 -4.81 18.90
CA ARG A 453 21.16 -3.50 18.41
C ARG A 453 20.10 -3.60 17.31
N GLN A 454 20.15 -4.61 16.46
CA GLN A 454 19.25 -4.78 15.30
C GLN A 454 18.08 -5.71 15.57
N GLU A 455 18.09 -6.44 16.69
CA GLU A 455 17.12 -7.45 17.03
C GLU A 455 15.68 -6.93 16.97
N GLU A 456 15.41 -5.79 17.60
CA GLU A 456 14.06 -5.17 17.61
C GLU A 456 13.57 -4.87 16.20
N ASN A 457 14.45 -4.40 15.31
CA ASN A 457 14.09 -4.07 13.92
C ASN A 457 13.78 -5.33 13.12
N ILE A 458 14.59 -6.37 13.27
CA ILE A 458 14.39 -7.65 12.58
C ILE A 458 13.12 -8.31 13.07
N LEU A 459 12.93 -8.38 14.37
CA LEU A 459 11.73 -8.95 14.99
C LEU A 459 10.47 -8.19 14.57
N GLY A 460 10.53 -6.86 14.55
CA GLY A 460 9.45 -6.00 14.06
C GLY A 460 9.09 -6.30 12.60
N MET A 461 10.10 -6.45 11.74
CA MET A 461 9.92 -6.81 10.33
C MET A 461 9.27 -8.20 10.19
N LEU A 462 9.78 -9.21 10.89
CA LEU A 462 9.26 -10.59 10.84
C LEU A 462 7.83 -10.68 11.35
N THR A 463 7.52 -10.00 12.45
CA THR A 463 6.17 -9.95 13.02
C THR A 463 5.19 -9.26 12.07
N ALA A 464 5.58 -8.12 11.50
CA ALA A 464 4.77 -7.40 10.52
C ALA A 464 4.55 -8.24 9.26
N PHE A 465 5.60 -8.90 8.76
CA PHE A 465 5.50 -9.76 7.58
C PHE A 465 4.51 -10.92 7.80
N ASN A 466 4.63 -11.64 8.92
CA ASN A 466 3.74 -12.76 9.23
C ASN A 466 2.27 -12.31 9.33
N PHE A 467 2.02 -11.19 10.00
CA PHE A 467 0.69 -10.58 10.09
C PHE A 467 0.15 -10.21 8.70
N LEU A 468 0.92 -9.48 7.89
CA LEU A 468 0.52 -9.03 6.56
C LEU A 468 0.32 -10.19 5.59
N LEU A 469 1.17 -11.22 5.65
CA LEU A 469 1.05 -12.45 4.86
C LEU A 469 -0.30 -13.12 5.11
N LYS A 470 -0.66 -13.33 6.39
CA LYS A 470 -1.94 -13.91 6.80
C LYS A 470 -3.11 -13.02 6.36
N SER A 471 -3.04 -11.70 6.63
CA SER A 471 -4.10 -10.74 6.29
C SER A 471 -4.35 -10.66 4.78
N LYS A 472 -3.29 -10.65 3.96
CA LYS A 472 -3.39 -10.69 2.49
C LYS A 472 -3.95 -12.03 1.99
N GLY A 473 -3.84 -13.10 2.79
CA GLY A 473 -4.13 -14.48 2.39
C GLY A 473 -3.13 -15.01 1.38
N ALA A 474 -1.91 -14.49 1.41
CA ALA A 474 -0.80 -14.94 0.58
C ALA A 474 -0.10 -16.15 1.23
N THR A 475 0.64 -16.90 0.43
CA THR A 475 1.46 -18.01 0.89
C THR A 475 2.94 -17.71 0.69
N MET A 476 3.82 -18.30 1.49
CA MET A 476 5.27 -18.18 1.26
C MET A 476 5.68 -18.61 -0.15
N SER A 477 5.00 -19.62 -0.73
CA SER A 477 5.24 -20.04 -2.12
C SER A 477 4.90 -18.93 -3.13
N SER A 478 3.79 -18.20 -2.92
CA SER A 478 3.42 -17.08 -3.80
C SER A 478 4.38 -15.90 -3.68
N VAL A 479 4.87 -15.61 -2.48
CA VAL A 479 5.88 -14.58 -2.23
C VAL A 479 7.23 -14.97 -2.85
N ALA A 480 7.67 -16.22 -2.66
CA ALA A 480 8.90 -16.73 -3.27
C ALA A 480 8.87 -16.67 -4.80
N ALA A 481 7.70 -16.91 -5.41
CA ALA A 481 7.53 -16.78 -6.86
C ALA A 481 7.67 -15.31 -7.34
N GLN A 482 7.14 -14.35 -6.58
CA GLN A 482 7.31 -12.92 -6.88
C GLN A 482 8.77 -12.47 -6.72
N ALA A 483 9.47 -13.01 -5.73
CA ALA A 483 10.87 -12.71 -5.44
C ALA A 483 11.87 -13.57 -6.23
N ALA A 484 11.43 -14.28 -7.28
CA ALA A 484 12.24 -15.29 -7.97
C ALA A 484 13.58 -14.76 -8.50
N PHE A 485 13.64 -13.48 -8.88
CA PHE A 485 14.82 -12.81 -9.42
C PHE A 485 15.31 -11.65 -8.55
N SER A 486 14.91 -11.61 -7.28
CA SER A 486 15.32 -10.57 -6.33
C SER A 486 16.34 -11.11 -5.33
N LYS A 487 17.27 -10.24 -4.93
CA LYS A 487 18.21 -10.50 -3.83
C LYS A 487 17.51 -10.78 -2.48
N ASP A 488 16.26 -10.34 -2.34
CA ASP A 488 15.45 -10.57 -1.16
C ASP A 488 15.09 -12.04 -0.94
N ARG A 489 15.21 -12.86 -2.00
CA ARG A 489 14.91 -14.29 -1.95
C ARG A 489 15.72 -15.03 -0.89
N ILE A 490 16.98 -14.66 -0.69
CA ILE A 490 17.82 -15.24 0.36
C ILE A 490 17.20 -14.98 1.73
N THR A 491 16.86 -13.73 2.01
CA THR A 491 16.20 -13.33 3.27
C THR A 491 14.87 -14.01 3.47
N LEU A 492 14.07 -14.10 2.39
CA LEU A 492 12.77 -14.77 2.42
C LEU A 492 12.90 -16.26 2.74
N ASN A 493 13.86 -16.97 2.14
CA ASN A 493 14.04 -18.41 2.32
C ASN A 493 14.71 -18.76 3.66
N GLU A 494 15.73 -18.01 4.07
CA GLU A 494 16.56 -18.39 5.20
C GLU A 494 16.10 -17.79 6.53
N ILE A 495 15.32 -16.70 6.51
CA ILE A 495 14.86 -16.02 7.71
C ILE A 495 13.35 -15.98 7.81
N VAL A 496 12.68 -15.44 6.78
CA VAL A 496 11.24 -15.18 6.85
C VAL A 496 10.46 -16.50 6.87
N ALA A 497 10.75 -17.43 5.96
CA ALA A 497 10.03 -18.71 5.88
C ALA A 497 10.21 -19.55 7.15
N PRO A 498 11.43 -19.74 7.69
CA PRO A 498 11.60 -20.42 8.99
C PRO A 498 10.84 -19.75 10.13
N PHE A 499 10.79 -18.42 10.17
CA PHE A 499 10.04 -17.70 11.20
C PHE A 499 8.52 -17.93 11.06
N VAL A 500 7.96 -17.82 9.85
CA VAL A 500 6.54 -18.05 9.57
C VAL A 500 6.14 -19.48 9.91
N ASP A 501 6.96 -20.46 9.53
CA ASP A 501 6.72 -21.88 9.82
C ASP A 501 6.87 -22.18 11.32
N GLY A 502 7.88 -21.62 11.98
CA GLY A 502 8.09 -21.73 13.43
C GLY A 502 6.94 -21.10 14.22
N TYR A 503 6.44 -19.94 13.78
CA TYR A 503 5.29 -19.27 14.36
C TYR A 503 4.05 -20.16 14.29
N ARG A 504 3.71 -20.65 13.10
CA ARG A 504 2.57 -21.56 12.88
C ARG A 504 2.69 -22.86 13.69
N LYS A 505 3.89 -23.45 13.72
CA LYS A 505 4.15 -24.67 14.48
C LYS A 505 3.91 -24.46 15.97
N MET A 506 4.41 -23.36 16.53
CA MET A 506 4.23 -23.04 17.95
C MET A 506 2.77 -22.74 18.30
N GLU A 507 2.01 -22.05 17.42
CA GLU A 507 0.55 -21.89 17.56
C GLU A 507 -0.16 -23.25 17.65
N GLN A 508 0.17 -24.17 16.76
CA GLN A 508 -0.41 -25.51 16.72
C GLN A 508 -0.04 -26.34 17.97
N GLU A 509 1.23 -26.31 18.38
CA GLU A 509 1.71 -27.04 19.58
C GLU A 509 1.00 -26.57 20.86
N ARG A 510 0.66 -25.28 20.97
CA ARG A 510 -0.01 -24.69 22.14
C ARG A 510 -1.52 -24.65 22.03
N GLY A 511 -2.09 -24.90 20.85
CA GLY A 511 -3.53 -24.72 20.60
C GLY A 511 -3.97 -23.25 20.69
N GLU A 512 -3.05 -22.33 20.47
CA GLU A 512 -3.27 -20.88 20.50
C GLU A 512 -3.41 -20.33 19.09
N ILE A 513 -4.07 -19.17 18.95
CA ILE A 513 -4.18 -18.44 17.65
C ILE A 513 -3.91 -16.96 17.83
N ASP A 514 -3.43 -16.28 16.80
CA ASP A 514 -3.35 -14.83 16.81
C ASP A 514 -4.67 -14.17 16.36
N PHE A 515 -4.73 -12.84 16.45
CA PHE A 515 -5.93 -12.10 16.08
C PHE A 515 -6.28 -12.18 14.59
N THR A 516 -5.28 -12.34 13.71
CA THR A 516 -5.51 -12.51 12.27
C THR A 516 -6.11 -13.89 12.00
N ASP A 517 -5.58 -14.93 12.62
CA ASP A 517 -6.14 -16.29 12.53
C ASP A 517 -7.57 -16.35 13.08
N ALA A 518 -7.86 -15.60 14.14
CA ALA A 518 -9.23 -15.50 14.64
C ALA A 518 -10.19 -14.93 13.57
N ILE A 519 -9.78 -13.88 12.84
CA ILE A 519 -10.58 -13.33 11.73
C ILE A 519 -10.72 -14.34 10.59
N LEU A 520 -9.64 -15.00 10.19
CA LEU A 520 -9.66 -15.99 9.11
C LEU A 520 -10.52 -17.20 9.46
N ARG A 521 -10.40 -17.72 10.68
CA ARG A 521 -11.21 -18.84 11.18
C ARG A 521 -12.69 -18.48 11.27
N ALA A 522 -13.01 -17.29 11.79
CA ALA A 522 -14.39 -16.80 11.84
C ALA A 522 -14.98 -16.64 10.42
N THR A 523 -14.17 -16.17 9.46
CA THR A 523 -14.56 -16.09 8.05
C THR A 523 -14.98 -17.45 7.52
N GLN A 524 -14.14 -18.47 7.68
CA GLN A 524 -14.44 -19.84 7.26
C GLN A 524 -15.70 -20.41 7.92
N LEU A 525 -15.89 -20.17 9.23
CA LEU A 525 -17.09 -20.60 9.93
C LEU A 525 -18.35 -19.95 9.37
N CYS A 526 -18.30 -18.65 9.07
CA CYS A 526 -19.44 -17.94 8.45
C CYS A 526 -19.75 -18.47 7.04
N GLU A 527 -18.73 -18.75 6.23
CA GLU A 527 -18.87 -19.35 4.91
C GLU A 527 -19.47 -20.76 4.98
N ASN A 528 -19.16 -21.53 6.02
CA ASN A 528 -19.68 -22.88 6.30
C ASN A 528 -21.05 -22.86 6.99
N GLY A 529 -21.69 -21.70 7.14
CA GLY A 529 -23.07 -21.59 7.63
C GLY A 529 -23.23 -21.13 9.08
N HIS A 530 -22.15 -21.01 9.87
CA HIS A 530 -22.18 -20.47 11.25
C HIS A 530 -22.16 -18.92 11.23
N ARG A 531 -23.10 -18.33 10.49
CA ARG A 531 -23.17 -16.89 10.27
C ARG A 531 -24.25 -16.27 11.15
N PRO A 532 -23.92 -15.23 11.94
CA PRO A 532 -24.94 -14.44 12.63
C PRO A 532 -25.94 -13.81 11.66
N ASP A 533 -27.18 -13.63 12.11
CA ASP A 533 -28.29 -13.13 11.29
C ASP A 533 -28.49 -11.63 11.51
N TYR A 534 -27.79 -10.81 10.74
CA TYR A 534 -27.93 -9.34 10.76
C TYR A 534 -28.67 -8.82 9.53
N ASP A 535 -29.53 -7.81 9.75
CA ASP A 535 -30.17 -7.03 8.69
C ASP A 535 -29.27 -5.87 8.24
N TYR A 536 -28.54 -5.27 9.20
CA TYR A 536 -27.65 -4.14 8.97
C TYR A 536 -26.28 -4.35 9.62
N ILE A 537 -25.24 -4.04 8.88
CA ILE A 537 -23.87 -3.95 9.38
C ILE A 537 -23.36 -2.53 9.13
N LEU A 538 -22.97 -1.84 10.20
CA LEU A 538 -22.39 -0.50 10.14
C LEU A 538 -20.90 -0.59 10.48
N VAL A 539 -20.04 0.06 9.70
CA VAL A 539 -18.58 0.07 9.92
C VAL A 539 -18.08 1.51 9.99
N ASP A 540 -17.53 1.89 11.14
CA ASP A 540 -16.88 3.19 11.34
C ASP A 540 -15.40 3.13 10.97
N GLU A 541 -14.79 4.24 10.59
CA GLU A 541 -13.38 4.38 10.14
C GLU A 541 -13.01 3.39 9.00
N PHE A 542 -13.90 3.20 8.05
CA PHE A 542 -13.78 2.16 7.00
C PHE A 542 -12.52 2.30 6.14
N GLN A 543 -11.89 3.48 6.06
CA GLN A 543 -10.64 3.70 5.32
C GLN A 543 -9.43 2.91 5.88
N ASP A 544 -9.57 2.32 7.07
CA ASP A 544 -8.52 1.51 7.72
C ASP A 544 -8.74 0.00 7.56
N ILE A 545 -9.66 -0.41 6.70
CA ILE A 545 -9.97 -1.81 6.49
C ILE A 545 -8.82 -2.54 5.77
N SER A 546 -8.54 -3.77 6.21
CA SER A 546 -7.60 -4.70 5.58
C SER A 546 -8.34 -5.78 4.80
N LEU A 547 -7.62 -6.53 3.97
CA LEU A 547 -8.23 -7.52 3.07
C LEU A 547 -8.89 -8.70 3.83
N ASP A 548 -8.30 -9.16 4.95
CA ASP A 548 -8.90 -10.18 5.82
C ASP A 548 -10.21 -9.69 6.44
N ARG A 549 -10.25 -8.44 6.93
CA ARG A 549 -11.48 -7.84 7.49
C ARG A 549 -12.54 -7.62 6.42
N TYR A 550 -12.14 -7.26 5.19
CA TYR A 550 -13.05 -7.21 4.06
C TYR A 550 -13.68 -8.58 3.78
N ARG A 551 -12.87 -9.65 3.69
CA ARG A 551 -13.38 -11.03 3.49
C ARG A 551 -14.31 -11.46 4.62
N PHE A 552 -13.93 -11.16 5.85
CA PHE A 552 -14.77 -11.42 7.01
C PHE A 552 -16.10 -10.67 6.94
N LEU A 553 -16.07 -9.38 6.59
CA LEU A 553 -17.29 -8.58 6.41
C LEU A 553 -18.20 -9.15 5.32
N GLN A 554 -17.64 -9.62 4.22
CA GLN A 554 -18.41 -10.29 3.16
C GLN A 554 -19.02 -11.62 3.63
N SER A 555 -18.30 -12.42 4.42
CA SER A 555 -18.80 -13.69 4.95
C SER A 555 -19.96 -13.53 5.95
N LEU A 556 -20.02 -12.37 6.63
CA LEU A 556 -21.12 -12.02 7.55
C LEU A 556 -22.43 -11.66 6.81
N ARG A 557 -22.37 -11.32 5.52
CA ARG A 557 -23.54 -10.84 4.78
C ARG A 557 -24.37 -11.99 4.22
N ARG A 558 -25.69 -11.91 4.44
CA ARG A 558 -26.66 -12.78 3.73
C ARG A 558 -26.77 -12.36 2.28
N LYS A 559 -27.10 -13.31 1.40
CA LYS A 559 -27.33 -13.04 -0.02
C LYS A 559 -28.80 -12.78 -0.35
N ALA A 560 -29.74 -13.35 0.43
CA ALA A 560 -31.17 -13.21 0.20
C ALA A 560 -32.00 -13.33 1.49
N PRO A 561 -32.64 -12.26 2.01
CA PRO A 561 -32.38 -10.86 1.62
C PRO A 561 -30.95 -10.41 1.91
N LEU A 562 -30.44 -9.49 1.11
CA LEU A 562 -29.06 -9.00 1.27
C LEU A 562 -28.94 -8.21 2.57
N THR A 563 -27.96 -8.57 3.41
CA THR A 563 -27.60 -7.76 4.58
C THR A 563 -27.06 -6.40 4.13
N LYS A 564 -27.69 -5.32 4.57
CA LYS A 564 -27.35 -3.95 4.18
C LYS A 564 -26.09 -3.48 4.89
N LEU A 565 -25.23 -2.77 4.16
CA LEU A 565 -23.94 -2.27 4.63
C LEU A 565 -23.94 -0.75 4.65
N PHE A 566 -23.52 -0.16 5.77
CA PHE A 566 -23.33 1.27 5.94
C PHE A 566 -21.91 1.54 6.45
N CYS A 567 -21.04 2.08 5.59
CA CYS A 567 -19.65 2.36 5.90
C CYS A 567 -19.39 3.86 5.96
N VAL A 568 -18.67 4.30 6.97
CA VAL A 568 -18.25 5.70 7.13
C VAL A 568 -16.74 5.77 7.19
N GLY A 569 -16.13 6.68 6.44
CA GLY A 569 -14.69 6.82 6.44
C GLY A 569 -14.19 8.13 5.83
N ASP A 570 -12.90 8.38 5.99
CA ASP A 570 -12.19 9.56 5.50
C ASP A 570 -10.86 9.14 4.86
N ASP A 571 -10.80 9.10 3.52
CA ASP A 571 -9.61 8.72 2.77
C ASP A 571 -8.41 9.64 3.04
N TRP A 572 -8.65 10.92 3.42
CA TRP A 572 -7.58 11.83 3.82
C TRP A 572 -6.92 11.46 5.15
N GLN A 573 -7.52 10.55 5.93
CA GLN A 573 -7.02 10.06 7.22
C GLN A 573 -6.61 8.57 7.19
N SER A 574 -6.42 7.98 6.02
CA SER A 574 -5.89 6.61 5.92
C SER A 574 -4.38 6.60 6.08
N ILE A 575 -3.91 6.15 7.25
CA ILE A 575 -2.51 6.23 7.70
C ILE A 575 -2.00 4.91 8.31
N TYR A 576 -2.63 3.77 8.00
CA TYR A 576 -2.30 2.46 8.58
C TYR A 576 -1.96 1.40 7.53
N ARG A 577 -1.34 1.80 6.39
CA ARG A 577 -0.87 0.86 5.38
C ARG A 577 0.09 -0.17 5.96
N PHE A 578 1.02 0.27 6.83
CA PHE A 578 1.95 -0.59 7.54
C PHE A 578 1.25 -1.65 8.44
N ALA A 579 0.01 -1.40 8.86
CA ALA A 579 -0.85 -2.32 9.62
C ALA A 579 -1.87 -3.05 8.72
N GLY A 580 -1.60 -3.13 7.41
CA GLY A 580 -2.38 -3.91 6.46
C GLY A 580 -3.62 -3.22 5.89
N SER A 581 -3.86 -1.92 6.16
CA SER A 581 -4.94 -1.19 5.50
C SER A 581 -4.76 -1.17 4.00
N ASP A 582 -5.86 -1.36 3.27
CA ASP A 582 -5.87 -1.30 1.81
C ASP A 582 -6.83 -0.20 1.33
N MET A 583 -6.25 0.90 0.87
CA MET A 583 -7.00 2.05 0.37
C MET A 583 -7.84 1.72 -0.86
N ALA A 584 -7.48 0.70 -1.65
CA ALA A 584 -8.26 0.29 -2.81
C ALA A 584 -9.69 -0.15 -2.43
N LEU A 585 -9.85 -0.76 -1.25
CA LEU A 585 -11.16 -1.16 -0.72
C LEU A 585 -12.09 0.04 -0.47
N PHE A 586 -11.53 1.20 -0.14
CA PHE A 586 -12.30 2.42 0.04
C PHE A 586 -12.49 3.18 -1.28
N LYS A 587 -11.41 3.41 -2.04
CA LYS A 587 -11.45 4.15 -3.32
C LYS A 587 -12.33 3.46 -4.36
N SER A 588 -12.21 2.13 -4.47
CA SER A 588 -12.94 1.29 -5.43
C SER A 588 -14.08 0.50 -4.77
N PHE A 589 -14.71 1.05 -3.74
CA PHE A 589 -15.71 0.38 -2.91
C PHE A 589 -16.80 -0.35 -3.73
N GLU A 590 -17.29 0.27 -4.79
CA GLU A 590 -18.33 -0.29 -5.64
C GLU A 590 -17.88 -1.56 -6.39
N MET A 591 -16.60 -1.67 -6.72
CA MET A 591 -16.03 -2.87 -7.34
C MET A 591 -16.04 -4.06 -6.38
N TYR A 592 -15.84 -3.80 -5.08
CA TYR A 592 -15.78 -4.84 -4.04
C TYR A 592 -17.15 -5.21 -3.46
N PHE A 593 -18.06 -4.24 -3.35
CA PHE A 593 -19.36 -4.42 -2.66
C PHE A 593 -20.57 -4.35 -3.60
N GLY A 594 -20.39 -4.00 -4.87
CA GLY A 594 -21.45 -3.77 -5.83
C GLY A 594 -22.03 -2.37 -5.75
N TYR A 595 -23.19 -2.17 -6.36
CA TYR A 595 -23.84 -0.86 -6.44
C TYR A 595 -23.92 -0.18 -5.07
N THR A 596 -23.54 1.09 -5.02
CA THR A 596 -23.34 1.83 -3.76
C THR A 596 -23.90 3.25 -3.85
N LYS A 597 -24.72 3.63 -2.88
CA LYS A 597 -25.07 5.04 -2.65
C LYS A 597 -23.91 5.72 -1.94
N LYS A 598 -23.26 6.64 -2.62
CA LYS A 598 -22.22 7.51 -2.02
C LYS A 598 -22.89 8.74 -1.44
N CYS A 599 -22.57 9.05 -0.17
CA CYS A 599 -22.97 10.26 0.54
C CYS A 599 -21.72 11.04 0.94
N LEU A 600 -21.75 12.37 0.83
CA LEU A 600 -20.64 13.23 1.23
C LEU A 600 -20.95 13.89 2.55
N MET A 601 -19.94 14.06 3.41
CA MET A 601 -20.01 14.85 4.64
C MET A 601 -18.85 15.85 4.65
N GLU A 602 -19.11 17.06 4.22
CA GLU A 602 -18.14 18.10 3.96
C GLU A 602 -18.12 19.18 5.05
N THR A 603 -19.10 19.18 5.97
CA THR A 603 -19.14 20.10 7.10
C THR A 603 -18.21 19.61 8.21
N THR A 604 -17.28 20.45 8.68
CA THR A 604 -16.47 20.16 9.87
C THR A 604 -16.97 20.93 11.08
N TYR A 605 -17.08 20.24 12.22
CA TYR A 605 -17.47 20.80 13.53
C TYR A 605 -16.28 21.13 14.43
N ARG A 606 -15.05 20.73 13.96
CA ARG A 606 -13.84 20.83 14.76
C ARG A 606 -13.11 22.14 14.56
N PHE A 607 -12.89 22.55 13.33
CA PHE A 607 -12.01 23.66 12.98
C PHE A 607 -12.61 24.55 11.88
N GLY A 608 -12.10 25.78 11.77
CA GLY A 608 -12.56 26.80 10.84
C GLY A 608 -11.46 27.25 9.88
N GLU A 609 -11.75 28.37 9.20
CA GLU A 609 -10.78 29.04 8.34
C GLU A 609 -9.73 29.79 9.20
N PRO A 610 -8.50 30.02 8.73
CA PRO A 610 -7.94 29.60 7.43
C PRO A 610 -7.40 28.17 7.38
N ALA A 611 -7.46 27.40 8.50
CA ALA A 611 -6.89 26.05 8.55
C ALA A 611 -7.56 25.08 7.57
N ILE A 612 -8.87 25.26 7.28
CA ILE A 612 -9.58 24.42 6.29
C ILE A 612 -8.98 24.61 4.91
N GLU A 613 -8.84 25.86 4.44
CA GLU A 613 -8.30 26.17 3.12
C GLU A 613 -6.87 25.62 2.97
N ALA A 614 -6.01 25.93 3.92
CA ALA A 614 -4.61 25.54 3.92
C ALA A 614 -4.45 24.01 3.92
N SER A 615 -5.14 23.30 4.82
CA SER A 615 -5.05 21.84 4.93
C SER A 615 -5.69 21.11 3.74
N SER A 616 -6.77 21.66 3.18
CA SER A 616 -7.42 21.09 1.99
C SER A 616 -6.56 21.25 0.75
N LYS A 617 -5.95 22.42 0.56
CA LYS A 617 -4.99 22.64 -0.55
C LYS A 617 -3.82 21.67 -0.45
N PHE A 618 -3.22 21.55 0.73
CA PHE A 618 -2.11 20.65 0.99
C PHE A 618 -2.43 19.19 0.65
N ILE A 619 -3.55 18.64 1.13
CA ILE A 619 -3.85 17.22 0.91
C ILE A 619 -4.23 16.93 -0.55
N LEU A 620 -4.85 17.89 -1.24
CA LEU A 620 -5.29 17.75 -2.64
C LEU A 620 -4.16 17.96 -3.67
N GLU A 621 -2.94 18.31 -3.26
CA GLU A 621 -1.75 18.20 -4.13
C GLU A 621 -1.56 16.75 -4.60
N ASN A 622 -2.02 15.76 -3.82
CA ASN A 622 -2.11 14.38 -4.29
C ASN A 622 -3.41 14.20 -5.11
N PRO A 623 -3.33 14.01 -6.45
CA PRO A 623 -4.51 13.88 -7.31
C PRO A 623 -5.31 12.59 -7.07
N GLU A 624 -4.74 11.63 -6.34
CA GLU A 624 -5.43 10.38 -6.00
C GLU A 624 -6.38 10.51 -4.80
N GLN A 625 -6.38 11.64 -4.11
CA GLN A 625 -7.32 11.89 -3.00
C GLN A 625 -8.70 12.30 -3.55
N ALA A 626 -9.76 11.82 -2.91
CA ALA A 626 -11.11 12.22 -3.28
C ALA A 626 -11.30 13.73 -3.04
N PRO A 627 -11.74 14.51 -4.03
CA PRO A 627 -12.00 15.94 -3.83
C PRO A 627 -13.17 16.14 -2.88
N LYS A 628 -13.00 16.97 -1.85
CA LYS A 628 -14.02 17.36 -0.86
C LYS A 628 -14.02 18.86 -0.69
N LYS A 629 -15.20 19.45 -0.56
CA LYS A 629 -15.38 20.89 -0.28
C LYS A 629 -15.65 21.09 1.20
N VAL A 630 -14.60 20.99 2.01
CA VAL A 630 -14.72 21.15 3.47
C VAL A 630 -15.21 22.55 3.81
N ARG A 631 -16.19 22.64 4.71
CA ARG A 631 -16.80 23.91 5.16
C ARG A 631 -16.92 23.89 6.68
N PRO A 632 -16.69 25.02 7.35
CA PRO A 632 -16.91 25.09 8.79
C PRO A 632 -18.41 25.07 9.11
N PHE A 633 -18.78 24.39 10.20
CA PHE A 633 -20.16 24.43 10.72
C PHE A 633 -20.55 25.86 11.17
N ARG A 634 -19.62 26.55 11.79
CA ARG A 634 -19.77 27.97 12.16
C ARG A 634 -18.99 28.80 11.16
N PRO A 635 -19.63 29.65 10.37
CA PRO A 635 -18.93 30.46 9.35
C PRO A 635 -17.89 31.42 9.95
N ASP A 636 -18.05 31.79 11.22
CA ASP A 636 -17.16 32.65 12.00
C ASP A 636 -16.10 31.89 12.80
N ALA A 637 -16.05 30.57 12.67
CA ALA A 637 -15.04 29.77 13.35
C ALA A 637 -13.66 30.04 12.73
N GLU A 638 -12.74 30.52 13.52
CA GLU A 638 -11.35 30.74 13.17
C GLU A 638 -10.49 29.65 13.81
N THR A 639 -9.69 28.98 13.00
CA THR A 639 -8.64 28.07 13.47
C THR A 639 -7.34 28.46 12.79
N ARG A 640 -6.34 28.78 13.58
CA ARG A 640 -5.02 29.20 13.06
C ARG A 640 -4.12 28.00 12.84
N LEU A 641 -3.30 28.12 11.81
CA LEU A 641 -2.24 27.20 11.48
C LEU A 641 -0.97 28.01 11.24
N ASP A 642 -0.09 28.03 12.23
CA ASP A 642 1.14 28.83 12.19
C ASP A 642 2.38 27.94 12.11
N PHE A 643 3.35 28.34 11.31
CA PHE A 643 4.63 27.69 11.11
C PHE A 643 5.71 28.54 11.77
N ILE A 644 6.39 27.98 12.77
CA ILE A 644 7.39 28.69 13.56
C ILE A 644 8.75 28.03 13.33
N SER A 645 9.68 28.81 12.77
CA SER A 645 11.07 28.39 12.64
C SER A 645 11.82 28.49 13.96
N THR A 646 12.64 27.51 14.24
CA THR A 646 13.52 27.46 15.43
C THR A 646 14.99 27.33 15.00
N ASP A 647 15.87 27.99 15.73
CA ASP A 647 17.32 27.98 15.48
C ASP A 647 18.01 27.00 16.40
N ARG A 648 18.21 25.74 15.99
CA ARG A 648 18.88 24.70 16.78
C ARG A 648 18.00 24.12 17.93
N GLY A 649 18.32 22.89 18.36
CA GLY A 649 17.48 22.14 19.28
C GLY A 649 17.16 22.78 20.66
N ASN A 650 17.91 23.77 21.10
CA ASN A 650 17.64 24.48 22.35
C ASN A 650 16.47 25.48 22.26
N ASP A 651 16.19 25.98 21.06
CA ASP A 651 15.14 26.98 20.86
C ASP A 651 13.72 26.38 20.76
N VAL A 652 13.61 25.07 20.48
CA VAL A 652 12.31 24.40 20.43
C VAL A 652 11.59 24.45 21.77
N ALA A 653 12.31 24.20 22.87
CA ALA A 653 11.75 24.23 24.21
C ALA A 653 11.32 25.65 24.62
N GLU A 654 12.13 26.66 24.31
CA GLU A 654 11.81 28.07 24.56
C GLU A 654 10.61 28.54 23.74
N THR A 655 10.55 28.09 22.45
CA THR A 655 9.38 28.35 21.58
C THR A 655 8.12 27.72 22.16
N VAL A 656 8.19 26.46 22.63
CA VAL A 656 7.04 25.81 23.29
C VAL A 656 6.62 26.53 24.55
N LYS A 657 7.55 27.02 25.39
CA LYS A 657 7.25 27.84 26.56
C LYS A 657 6.53 29.15 26.17
N TRP A 658 7.04 29.84 25.18
CA TRP A 658 6.41 31.08 24.70
C TRP A 658 4.98 30.80 24.19
N ILE A 659 4.77 29.73 23.43
CA ILE A 659 3.42 29.32 23.01
C ILE A 659 2.53 29.07 24.22
N LEU A 660 3.01 28.29 25.20
CA LEU A 660 2.24 27.93 26.41
C LEU A 660 1.89 29.16 27.24
N GLY A 661 2.76 30.19 27.29
CA GLY A 661 2.46 31.49 27.92
C GLY A 661 1.29 32.22 27.27
N SER A 662 0.98 31.96 26.00
CA SER A 662 -0.14 32.55 25.27
C SER A 662 -1.44 31.73 25.37
N VAL A 663 -1.34 30.47 25.84
CA VAL A 663 -2.48 29.54 25.91
C VAL A 663 -3.11 29.54 27.31
N PRO A 664 -4.43 29.79 27.46
CA PRO A 664 -5.09 29.74 28.76
C PRO A 664 -4.85 28.40 29.47
N ALA A 665 -4.65 28.47 30.81
CA ALA A 665 -4.27 27.30 31.61
C ALA A 665 -5.35 26.19 31.62
N ASP A 666 -6.63 26.56 31.49
CA ASP A 666 -7.78 25.66 31.45
C ASP A 666 -7.98 24.91 30.12
N LYS A 667 -7.24 25.27 29.10
CA LYS A 667 -7.40 24.72 27.77
C LYS A 667 -6.52 23.49 27.53
N GLU A 668 -7.04 22.57 26.75
CA GLU A 668 -6.34 21.33 26.41
C GLU A 668 -5.26 21.57 25.33
N VAL A 669 -4.03 21.13 25.63
CA VAL A 669 -2.90 21.17 24.69
C VAL A 669 -2.36 19.76 24.49
N ILE A 670 -2.16 19.38 23.23
CA ILE A 670 -1.50 18.12 22.86
C ILE A 670 -0.20 18.46 22.11
N LEU A 671 0.88 17.79 22.52
CA LEU A 671 2.15 17.81 21.78
C LEU A 671 2.19 16.61 20.84
N LEU A 672 2.51 16.84 19.58
CA LEU A 672 2.59 15.79 18.55
C LEU A 672 4.01 15.71 17.97
N GLY A 673 4.42 14.50 17.60
CA GLY A 673 5.64 14.26 16.83
C GLY A 673 5.39 13.19 15.78
N ARG A 674 6.29 13.08 14.78
CA ARG A 674 6.27 11.97 13.83
C ARG A 674 6.67 10.68 14.53
N TYR A 675 7.62 10.74 15.44
CA TYR A 675 8.18 9.64 16.21
C TYR A 675 8.03 9.83 17.70
N SER A 676 8.02 8.73 18.45
CA SER A 676 7.92 8.76 19.92
C SER A 676 9.11 9.46 20.60
N PHE A 677 10.27 9.47 19.97
CA PHE A 677 11.44 10.13 20.47
C PHE A 677 11.51 11.66 20.22
N ASP A 678 10.61 12.21 19.42
CA ASP A 678 10.57 13.66 19.13
C ASP A 678 10.39 14.50 20.39
N VAL A 679 9.75 13.94 21.42
CA VAL A 679 9.63 14.60 22.73
C VAL A 679 10.99 14.89 23.41
N LYS A 680 12.05 14.15 23.03
CA LYS A 680 13.38 14.32 23.63
C LYS A 680 13.99 15.70 23.39
N VAL A 681 13.55 16.41 22.36
CA VAL A 681 13.97 17.80 22.10
C VAL A 681 13.59 18.75 23.24
N LEU A 682 12.63 18.38 24.09
CA LEU A 682 12.19 19.14 25.25
C LEU A 682 12.91 18.72 26.55
N GLN A 683 13.74 17.68 26.52
CA GLN A 683 14.50 17.23 27.70
C GLN A 683 15.67 18.17 28.01
N GLY A 684 15.95 18.41 29.29
CA GLY A 684 17.06 19.28 29.75
C GLY A 684 16.72 20.76 29.77
N SER A 685 15.52 21.14 29.34
CA SER A 685 14.92 22.47 29.58
C SER A 685 14.19 22.51 30.91
N SER A 686 13.53 23.63 31.27
CA SER A 686 12.65 23.72 32.44
C SER A 686 11.40 22.83 32.33
N MET A 687 11.30 22.04 31.27
CA MET A 687 10.24 21.04 31.05
C MET A 687 10.70 19.66 31.51
N THR A 688 9.79 18.92 32.12
CA THR A 688 10.04 17.53 32.53
C THR A 688 9.24 16.56 31.70
N VAL A 689 9.90 15.57 31.10
CA VAL A 689 9.25 14.50 30.34
C VAL A 689 9.12 13.26 31.23
N HIS A 690 7.90 12.73 31.38
CA HIS A 690 7.62 11.52 32.16
C HIS A 690 6.83 10.51 31.32
N ASN A 691 7.07 9.24 31.55
CA ASN A 691 6.26 8.16 31.00
C ASN A 691 5.31 7.62 32.07
N ILE A 692 4.02 7.61 31.78
CA ILE A 692 2.99 7.06 32.67
C ILE A 692 2.17 6.07 31.84
N LYS A 693 2.23 4.78 32.17
CA LYS A 693 1.47 3.71 31.47
C LYS A 693 1.56 3.84 29.94
N ASP A 694 2.74 3.75 29.39
CA ASP A 694 3.03 3.79 27.95
C ASP A 694 2.68 5.13 27.23
N ARG A 695 2.44 6.20 27.99
CA ARG A 695 2.23 7.54 27.45
C ARG A 695 3.26 8.52 27.97
N ALA A 696 3.84 9.29 27.05
CA ALA A 696 4.71 10.39 27.43
C ALA A 696 3.87 11.63 27.80
N TYR A 697 4.30 12.31 28.83
CA TYR A 697 3.74 13.59 29.27
C TYR A 697 4.86 14.60 29.46
N VAL A 698 4.59 15.82 29.05
CA VAL A 698 5.47 16.95 29.29
C VAL A 698 4.82 17.83 30.35
N THR A 699 5.56 18.15 31.41
CA THR A 699 5.10 19.03 32.49
C THR A 699 5.89 20.34 32.47
N PHE A 700 5.20 21.45 32.46
CA PHE A 700 5.75 22.80 32.53
C PHE A 700 4.88 23.66 33.46
N GLU A 701 5.50 24.29 34.49
CA GLU A 701 4.81 25.14 35.47
C GLU A 701 3.50 24.53 36.06
N GLY A 702 3.56 23.22 36.36
CA GLY A 702 2.43 22.48 36.90
C GLY A 702 1.38 22.04 35.87
N ARG A 703 1.48 22.52 34.62
CA ARG A 703 0.63 22.08 33.50
C ARG A 703 1.18 20.81 32.89
N ARG A 704 0.36 19.76 32.88
CA ARG A 704 0.71 18.47 32.25
C ARG A 704 0.04 18.30 30.92
N MET A 705 0.83 18.09 29.88
CA MET A 705 0.39 17.93 28.49
C MET A 705 0.74 16.55 27.98
N PRO A 706 -0.16 15.81 27.34
CA PRO A 706 0.16 14.56 26.69
C PRO A 706 1.03 14.83 25.45
N PHE A 707 2.07 13.98 25.29
CA PHE A 707 2.78 13.86 24.03
C PHE A 707 2.43 12.51 23.39
N MET A 708 2.25 12.50 22.08
CA MET A 708 1.99 11.30 21.30
C MET A 708 2.45 11.45 19.85
N THR A 709 2.59 10.34 19.14
CA THR A 709 2.81 10.41 17.70
C THR A 709 1.54 10.83 16.97
N VAL A 710 1.69 11.38 15.76
CA VAL A 710 0.53 11.74 14.93
C VAL A 710 -0.38 10.53 14.69
N HIS A 711 0.17 9.32 14.52
CA HIS A 711 -0.62 8.08 14.40
C HIS A 711 -1.51 7.84 15.62
N GLN A 712 -0.95 7.99 16.82
CA GLN A 712 -1.71 7.80 18.07
C GLN A 712 -2.75 8.90 18.30
N SER A 713 -2.61 10.07 17.67
CA SER A 713 -3.55 11.18 17.78
C SER A 713 -4.80 11.02 16.91
N LYS A 714 -4.82 10.03 16.02
CA LYS A 714 -5.98 9.78 15.16
C LYS A 714 -7.23 9.50 15.99
N GLY A 715 -8.34 10.16 15.63
CA GLY A 715 -9.59 10.11 16.40
C GLY A 715 -9.63 11.04 17.63
N LEU A 716 -8.52 11.65 18.02
CA LEU A 716 -8.46 12.62 19.11
C LEU A 716 -8.55 14.06 18.58
N GLU A 717 -8.83 15.00 19.49
CA GLU A 717 -8.85 16.45 19.24
C GLU A 717 -8.49 17.20 20.50
N ALA A 718 -7.97 18.41 20.38
CA ALA A 718 -7.67 19.31 21.49
C ALA A 718 -7.98 20.76 21.11
N ASP A 719 -8.01 21.67 22.10
CA ASP A 719 -8.13 23.11 21.81
C ASP A 719 -6.91 23.59 21.01
N TYR A 720 -5.72 23.14 21.41
CA TYR A 720 -4.41 23.55 20.86
C TYR A 720 -3.52 22.35 20.57
N VAL A 721 -2.74 22.45 19.51
CA VAL A 721 -1.78 21.41 19.10
C VAL A 721 -0.43 22.05 18.80
N ILE A 722 0.63 21.43 19.27
CA ILE A 722 2.01 21.80 18.91
C ILE A 722 2.65 20.58 18.24
N LEU A 723 2.98 20.71 16.96
CA LEU A 723 3.63 19.65 16.17
C LEU A 723 5.14 19.91 16.16
N LEU A 724 5.91 18.99 16.75
CA LEU A 724 7.35 19.08 16.93
C LEU A 724 8.13 18.47 15.75
N ASN A 725 9.35 18.97 15.53
CA ASN A 725 10.34 18.37 14.62
C ASN A 725 9.87 18.16 13.17
N CYS A 726 9.16 19.16 12.61
CA CYS A 726 8.76 19.13 11.18
C CYS A 726 9.94 19.50 10.30
N ASN A 727 10.96 18.63 10.25
CA ASN A 727 12.23 18.83 9.59
C ASN A 727 12.40 17.84 8.45
N CYS A 728 13.29 18.18 7.50
CA CYS A 728 13.71 17.27 6.46
C CYS A 728 14.71 16.23 7.02
N GLY A 729 14.77 15.04 6.44
CA GLY A 729 15.75 14.00 6.79
C GLY A 729 15.18 12.60 6.81
N THR A 730 16.04 11.62 7.06
CA THR A 730 15.63 10.20 7.13
C THR A 730 14.57 9.98 8.22
N LEU A 731 14.77 10.58 9.39
CA LEU A 731 13.82 10.60 10.50
C LEU A 731 13.08 11.95 10.53
N GLY A 732 12.77 12.49 9.36
CA GLY A 732 12.08 13.76 9.20
C GLY A 732 10.56 13.61 9.16
N PHE A 733 9.91 14.68 8.70
CA PHE A 733 8.50 14.70 8.37
C PHE A 733 8.30 15.45 7.04
N PRO A 734 8.20 14.78 5.87
CA PRO A 734 7.99 13.33 5.70
C PRO A 734 9.15 12.46 6.14
N SER A 735 8.84 11.25 6.59
CA SER A 735 9.81 10.21 6.83
C SER A 735 10.40 9.71 5.50
N ASN A 736 11.73 9.64 5.42
CA ASN A 736 12.43 9.02 4.30
C ASN A 736 12.87 7.58 4.64
N ILE A 737 12.32 6.99 5.69
CA ILE A 737 12.52 5.56 5.96
C ILE A 737 11.66 4.80 4.95
N ALA A 738 12.34 4.15 4.01
CA ALA A 738 11.66 3.20 3.14
C ALA A 738 11.16 2.00 3.97
N ASP A 739 9.99 1.48 3.63
CA ASP A 739 9.56 0.17 4.12
C ASP A 739 10.66 -0.86 3.84
N SER A 740 10.78 -1.86 4.71
CA SER A 740 11.70 -2.97 4.41
C SER A 740 11.29 -3.58 3.05
N PRO A 741 12.22 -3.77 2.11
CA PRO A 741 11.92 -4.39 0.82
C PRO A 741 11.17 -5.71 0.96
N ILE A 742 11.42 -6.44 2.04
CA ILE A 742 10.73 -7.69 2.38
C ILE A 742 9.23 -7.47 2.62
N LEU A 743 8.82 -6.35 3.22
CA LEU A 743 7.42 -6.05 3.49
C LEU A 743 6.64 -5.68 2.24
N GLU A 744 7.29 -5.18 1.19
CA GLU A 744 6.62 -4.80 -0.06
C GLU A 744 5.91 -5.98 -0.74
N TYR A 745 6.39 -7.22 -0.55
CA TYR A 745 5.73 -8.43 -1.09
C TYR A 745 4.35 -8.69 -0.46
N VAL A 746 4.12 -8.20 0.74
CA VAL A 746 2.89 -8.47 1.52
C VAL A 746 2.07 -7.22 1.82
N LEU A 747 2.62 -6.04 1.72
CA LEU A 747 1.88 -4.77 1.81
C LEU A 747 0.90 -4.60 0.64
N SER A 748 -0.12 -3.76 0.82
CA SER A 748 -0.94 -3.23 -0.27
C SER A 748 -0.09 -2.33 -1.17
N GLU A 749 -0.50 -2.20 -2.45
CA GLU A 749 0.20 -1.30 -3.37
C GLU A 749 0.23 0.13 -2.81
N PRO A 750 1.40 0.80 -2.83
CA PRO A 750 1.49 2.19 -2.41
C PRO A 750 0.78 3.09 -3.44
N ASP A 751 0.27 4.22 -2.98
CA ASP A 751 -0.16 5.29 -3.88
C ASP A 751 1.03 5.73 -4.76
N LYS A 752 0.77 6.08 -6.01
CA LYS A 752 1.83 6.48 -6.96
C LYS A 752 2.42 7.87 -6.67
N PHE A 753 1.70 8.68 -5.93
CA PHE A 753 2.14 10.03 -5.59
C PHE A 753 3.17 9.97 -4.45
N GLU A 754 4.28 10.67 -4.61
CA GLU A 754 5.38 10.66 -3.64
C GLU A 754 4.92 11.14 -2.26
N TYR A 755 5.34 10.44 -1.21
CA TYR A 755 4.96 10.71 0.18
C TYR A 755 3.46 10.76 0.46
N SER A 756 2.61 10.08 -0.32
CA SER A 756 1.15 10.16 -0.14
C SER A 756 0.68 9.80 1.27
N GLU A 757 1.21 8.74 1.88
CA GLU A 757 0.86 8.37 3.25
C GLU A 757 1.39 9.38 4.27
N GLU A 758 2.63 9.83 4.12
CA GLU A 758 3.23 10.87 4.97
C GLU A 758 2.45 12.19 4.89
N ARG A 759 1.95 12.52 3.69
CA ARG A 759 1.08 13.70 3.49
C ARG A 759 -0.22 13.56 4.27
N ARG A 760 -0.85 12.37 4.25
CA ARG A 760 -2.04 12.11 5.09
C ARG A 760 -1.71 12.15 6.58
N ILE A 761 -0.55 11.65 7.00
CA ILE A 761 -0.11 11.74 8.39
C ILE A 761 0.06 13.20 8.80
N PHE A 762 0.70 14.02 7.96
CA PHE A 762 0.86 15.45 8.25
C PHE A 762 -0.50 16.17 8.32
N TYR A 763 -1.40 15.89 7.37
CA TYR A 763 -2.78 16.37 7.37
C TYR A 763 -3.53 16.02 8.67
N VAL A 764 -3.38 14.77 9.13
CA VAL A 764 -3.95 14.34 10.42
C VAL A 764 -3.40 15.20 11.57
N GLY A 765 -2.08 15.43 11.61
CA GLY A 765 -1.44 16.25 12.65
C GLY A 765 -1.97 17.68 12.71
N ILE A 766 -2.01 18.37 11.57
CA ILE A 766 -2.43 19.78 11.49
C ILE A 766 -3.94 20.01 11.67
N THR A 767 -4.76 18.96 11.55
CA THR A 767 -6.23 19.04 11.70
C THR A 767 -6.74 18.54 13.06
N ARG A 768 -5.87 18.39 14.08
CA ARG A 768 -6.29 17.95 15.44
C ARG A 768 -6.80 19.09 16.30
N ALA A 769 -6.39 20.33 16.05
CA ALA A 769 -6.76 21.48 16.86
C ALA A 769 -8.15 22.02 16.53
N LYS A 770 -8.83 22.53 17.57
CA LYS A 770 -10.07 23.31 17.45
C LYS A 770 -9.78 24.81 17.23
N LYS A 771 -8.67 25.32 17.78
CA LYS A 771 -8.36 26.76 17.79
C LYS A 771 -7.05 27.09 17.08
N HIS A 772 -5.97 26.35 17.41
CA HIS A 772 -4.66 26.71 16.87
C HIS A 772 -3.73 25.48 16.80
N THR A 773 -3.07 25.34 15.68
CA THR A 773 -1.94 24.40 15.51
C THR A 773 -0.68 25.19 15.23
N TRP A 774 0.37 24.95 16.02
CA TRP A 774 1.72 25.44 15.74
C TRP A 774 2.57 24.28 15.20
N VAL A 775 3.23 24.51 14.09
CA VAL A 775 4.15 23.57 13.44
C VAL A 775 5.57 24.09 13.62
N LEU A 776 6.38 23.38 14.40
CA LEU A 776 7.75 23.78 14.71
C LEU A 776 8.75 23.07 13.80
N TYR A 777 9.65 23.84 13.19
CA TYR A 777 10.66 23.33 12.28
C TYR A 777 12.00 24.05 12.44
N ASP A 778 13.11 23.41 12.10
CA ASP A 778 14.46 24.00 12.07
C ASP A 778 14.59 24.84 10.78
N MET A 779 14.90 26.14 10.95
CA MET A 779 15.08 27.07 9.83
C MET A 779 16.16 26.61 8.82
N ASN A 780 17.18 25.91 9.30
CA ASN A 780 18.25 25.40 8.47
C ASN A 780 17.91 24.07 7.76
N ASN A 781 16.77 23.48 8.11
CA ASN A 781 16.39 22.14 7.62
C ASN A 781 14.87 21.93 7.60
N PRO A 782 14.10 22.85 6.97
CA PRO A 782 12.65 22.76 6.96
C PRO A 782 12.15 21.51 6.25
N SER A 783 11.02 20.97 6.74
CA SER A 783 10.29 19.96 6.02
C SER A 783 9.81 20.47 4.65
N PRO A 784 9.88 19.65 3.58
CA PRO A 784 9.26 20.02 2.30
C PRO A 784 7.77 20.32 2.45
N PHE A 785 7.07 19.62 3.35
CA PHE A 785 5.65 19.91 3.64
C PHE A 785 5.45 21.29 4.29
N VAL A 786 6.33 21.68 5.20
CA VAL A 786 6.31 23.02 5.79
C VAL A 786 6.52 24.10 4.72
N MET A 787 7.44 23.86 3.79
CA MET A 787 7.74 24.82 2.72
C MET A 787 6.55 25.05 1.77
N GLU A 788 5.69 24.07 1.58
CA GLU A 788 4.45 24.23 0.80
C GLU A 788 3.50 25.28 1.40
N PHE A 789 3.55 25.50 2.71
CA PHE A 789 2.73 26.50 3.41
C PHE A 789 3.42 27.86 3.53
N VAL A 790 4.75 27.85 3.77
CA VAL A 790 5.51 29.06 4.13
C VAL A 790 5.89 29.87 2.90
N GLN A 791 6.13 29.20 1.76
CA GLN A 791 6.50 29.88 0.55
C GLN A 791 5.29 30.56 -0.08
N THR A 792 5.23 31.88 0.05
CA THR A 792 4.38 32.73 -0.79
C THR A 792 4.99 32.80 -2.21
N GLN A 793 4.19 33.11 -3.23
CA GLN A 793 4.65 33.19 -4.63
C GLN A 793 5.86 34.10 -4.81
N ASP A 794 5.92 35.22 -4.06
CA ASP A 794 7.03 36.19 -4.08
C ASP A 794 8.30 35.68 -3.39
N GLN A 795 8.16 34.86 -2.31
CA GLN A 795 9.27 34.23 -1.61
C GLN A 795 9.87 33.04 -2.39
N ARG A 796 9.10 32.39 -3.27
CA ARG A 796 9.60 31.32 -4.15
C ARG A 796 10.60 31.85 -5.20
N GLU A 797 10.50 33.09 -5.56
CA GLU A 797 11.45 33.73 -6.50
C GLU A 797 12.74 34.23 -5.81
N GLU A 798 12.72 34.50 -4.48
CA GLU A 798 13.86 35.00 -3.70
C GLU A 798 14.66 33.90 -2.98
N GLU A 799 14.09 32.71 -2.69
CA GLU A 799 14.85 31.60 -2.13
C GLU A 799 15.73 30.96 -3.19
N GLU A 800 17.04 31.14 -3.07
CA GLU A 800 18.06 30.35 -3.76
C GLU A 800 17.74 28.84 -3.53
N THR A 801 17.08 28.24 -4.49
CA THR A 801 16.95 26.78 -4.53
C THR A 801 18.34 26.20 -4.40
N ILE A 802 18.56 25.32 -3.41
CA ILE A 802 19.84 24.64 -3.26
C ILE A 802 20.20 24.08 -4.65
N PRO A 803 21.28 24.52 -5.29
CA PRO A 803 21.66 24.03 -6.61
C PRO A 803 21.75 22.49 -6.55
N GLU A 804 21.31 21.82 -7.59
CA GLU A 804 21.30 20.36 -7.64
C GLU A 804 22.71 19.77 -7.37
N SER A 805 23.74 20.49 -7.75
CA SER A 805 25.17 20.19 -7.48
C SER A 805 25.54 20.25 -5.98
N GLU A 806 24.78 20.96 -5.17
CA GLU A 806 24.99 21.12 -3.72
C GLU A 806 24.00 20.32 -2.88
N ARG A 807 22.99 19.72 -3.49
CA ARG A 807 22.04 18.87 -2.77
C ARG A 807 22.70 17.59 -2.28
N CYS A 808 22.30 17.13 -1.10
CA CYS A 808 22.71 15.83 -0.60
C CYS A 808 22.15 14.72 -1.51
N PRO A 809 23.00 13.86 -2.09
CA PRO A 809 22.55 12.82 -3.01
C PRO A 809 21.78 11.67 -2.31
N LYS A 810 21.74 11.66 -0.97
CA LYS A 810 21.05 10.64 -0.21
C LYS A 810 19.66 11.04 0.25
N CYS A 811 19.50 12.20 0.88
CA CYS A 811 18.19 12.64 1.38
C CYS A 811 17.52 13.69 0.47
N HIS A 812 18.21 14.19 -0.53
CA HIS A 812 17.79 15.19 -1.53
C HIS A 812 17.28 16.53 -0.99
N CYS A 813 17.25 16.71 0.35
CA CYS A 813 16.73 17.89 1.02
C CYS A 813 17.77 18.63 1.89
N GLY A 814 18.92 18.03 2.20
CA GLY A 814 20.03 18.68 2.88
C GLY A 814 21.09 19.19 1.90
N ARG A 815 21.98 20.10 2.37
CA ARG A 815 23.14 20.53 1.61
C ARG A 815 24.31 19.55 1.80
N ARG A 816 25.11 19.37 0.76
CA ARG A 816 26.41 18.69 0.78
C ARG A 816 27.44 19.69 1.30
N ILE A 817 27.82 19.60 2.60
CA ILE A 817 28.77 20.50 3.26
C ILE A 817 30.14 19.85 3.42
N GLU A 818 31.19 20.63 3.20
CA GLU A 818 32.57 20.16 3.47
C GLU A 818 32.83 20.16 4.96
N ILE A 819 33.14 18.98 5.52
CA ILE A 819 33.40 18.79 6.97
C ILE A 819 34.86 18.60 7.31
N LYS A 820 35.72 18.25 6.32
CA LYS A 820 37.14 18.03 6.52
C LYS A 820 37.92 18.18 5.23
N LYS A 821 39.11 18.79 5.29
CA LYS A 821 40.11 18.83 4.22
C LYS A 821 41.42 18.19 4.72
N GLY A 822 42.21 17.58 3.83
CA GLY A 822 43.50 17.03 4.16
C GLY A 822 44.32 16.65 2.92
N ILE A 823 45.50 16.13 3.20
CA ILE A 823 46.37 15.53 2.17
C ILE A 823 46.52 14.05 2.54
N ALA A 824 46.19 13.18 1.60
CA ALA A 824 46.29 11.74 1.78
C ALA A 824 47.77 11.27 1.79
N VAL A 825 48.01 10.07 2.25
CA VAL A 825 49.35 9.48 2.34
C VAL A 825 50.09 9.44 0.97
N ASN A 826 49.31 9.39 -0.11
CA ASN A 826 49.82 9.45 -1.49
C ASN A 826 50.07 10.88 -2.01
N GLY A 827 49.97 11.90 -1.16
CA GLY A 827 50.19 13.31 -1.52
C GLY A 827 49.02 14.00 -2.20
N ASN A 828 47.87 13.33 -2.48
CA ASN A 828 46.71 13.93 -3.10
C ASN A 828 45.88 14.68 -2.07
N PRO A 829 45.47 15.93 -2.34
CA PRO A 829 44.48 16.64 -1.54
C PRO A 829 43.12 15.96 -1.59
N TYR A 830 42.43 15.90 -0.45
CA TYR A 830 41.07 15.39 -0.39
C TYR A 830 40.18 16.31 0.44
N SER A 831 38.89 16.28 0.14
CA SER A 831 37.83 16.91 0.93
C SER A 831 36.79 15.86 1.31
N VAL A 832 36.35 15.90 2.57
CA VAL A 832 35.24 15.05 3.05
C VAL A 832 34.01 15.91 3.12
N TYR A 833 32.95 15.48 2.43
CA TYR A 833 31.63 16.10 2.44
C TYR A 833 30.68 15.25 3.27
N ALA A 834 29.75 15.90 3.98
CA ALA A 834 28.66 15.24 4.66
C ALA A 834 27.36 16.01 4.42
N CYS A 835 26.26 15.36 4.74
CA CYS A 835 24.95 16.03 4.67
C CYS A 835 24.78 17.00 5.86
N SER A 836 24.23 18.21 5.62
CA SER A 836 23.81 19.13 6.68
C SER A 836 22.77 18.48 7.62
N ASN A 837 22.01 17.48 7.12
CA ASN A 837 21.01 16.77 7.87
C ASN A 837 21.54 15.54 8.65
N ARG A 838 22.84 15.46 8.89
CA ARG A 838 23.45 14.35 9.63
C ARG A 838 22.85 14.19 11.03
N LYS A 839 22.54 15.29 11.72
CA LYS A 839 21.88 15.27 13.04
C LYS A 839 20.45 14.70 13.02
N TYR A 840 19.81 14.66 11.85
CA TYR A 840 18.48 14.10 11.62
C TYR A 840 18.49 12.72 10.95
N GLY A 841 19.61 12.03 11.04
CA GLY A 841 19.74 10.63 10.59
C GLY A 841 20.25 10.45 9.17
N CYS A 842 20.54 11.52 8.40
CA CYS A 842 21.20 11.36 7.12
C CYS A 842 22.70 11.08 7.32
N ASP A 843 23.10 9.86 7.05
CA ASP A 843 24.50 9.39 7.23
C ASP A 843 25.37 9.61 5.98
N TYR A 844 24.91 10.43 5.00
CA TYR A 844 25.71 10.72 3.82
C TYR A 844 27.06 11.31 4.19
N GLN A 845 28.10 10.66 3.69
CA GLN A 845 29.48 11.12 3.75
C GLN A 845 30.22 10.67 2.50
N GLU A 846 30.95 11.56 1.88
CA GLU A 846 31.73 11.32 0.67
C GLU A 846 33.13 11.90 0.82
N THR A 847 34.16 11.17 0.36
CA THR A 847 35.53 11.68 0.27
C THR A 847 35.91 11.90 -1.18
N VAL A 848 36.19 13.14 -1.55
CA VAL A 848 36.58 13.54 -2.92
C VAL A 848 38.05 13.86 -2.95
N PHE A 849 38.80 13.18 -3.81
CA PHE A 849 40.22 13.44 -4.05
C PHE A 849 40.37 14.42 -5.21
N VAL A 850 41.19 15.45 -5.01
CA VAL A 850 41.49 16.41 -6.08
C VAL A 850 42.55 15.80 -6.98
N ASN A 851 42.18 15.48 -8.22
CA ASN A 851 43.13 14.99 -9.21
C ASN A 851 43.93 16.13 -9.82
N LEU A 852 45.18 16.34 -9.38
CA LEU A 852 46.05 17.41 -9.83
C LEU A 852 46.44 17.31 -11.31
N ASN A 853 46.23 16.15 -11.95
CA ASN A 853 46.55 15.93 -13.36
C ASN A 853 45.45 16.42 -14.34
N ALA A 854 44.27 16.78 -13.89
CA ALA A 854 43.20 17.24 -14.76
C ALA A 854 43.34 18.68 -15.26
N LYS A 855 44.31 19.47 -14.78
CA LYS A 855 44.51 20.88 -15.24
C LYS A 855 45.29 21.05 -16.54
N ARG A 856 45.68 19.98 -17.25
CA ARG A 856 46.48 20.08 -18.50
C ARG A 856 45.70 19.84 -19.79
N GLN A 857 44.40 19.72 -19.78
CA GLN A 857 43.59 19.62 -20.99
C GLN A 857 42.50 20.72 -21.01
N GLN A 858 42.93 21.96 -21.29
CA GLN A 858 42.03 22.95 -21.88
C GLN A 858 41.88 22.65 -23.38
N PRO A 859 40.68 22.51 -23.93
CA PRO A 859 40.53 22.43 -25.39
C PRO A 859 40.91 23.73 -26.05
N ARG A 860 41.86 23.68 -26.98
CA ARG A 860 42.20 24.81 -27.88
C ARG A 860 40.95 25.26 -28.60
N ARG A 861 40.50 26.49 -28.40
CA ARG A 861 39.52 27.18 -29.25
C ARG A 861 40.02 27.14 -30.69
N LYS A 862 39.33 26.44 -31.56
CA LYS A 862 39.45 26.65 -33.00
C LYS A 862 38.74 27.95 -33.32
N ILE A 863 39.54 28.96 -33.69
CA ILE A 863 39.07 30.11 -34.45
C ILE A 863 38.88 29.63 -35.88
N GLY A 864 37.62 29.55 -36.32
CA GLY A 864 37.27 29.33 -37.72
C GLY A 864 36.84 30.64 -38.33
N PHE A 865 37.38 30.91 -39.51
CA PHE A 865 36.93 31.91 -40.43
C PHE A 865 35.53 31.59 -40.93
#